data_eac8044415ed54427e627b5f3ed883d7
#
_entry.id   eac8044415ed54427e627b5f3ed883d7
#
_cell.length_a   1.000
_cell.length_b   1.000
_cell.length_c   1.000
_cell.angle_alpha   90.00
_cell.angle_beta   90.00
_cell.angle_gamma   90.00
#
_symmetry.space_group_name_H-M   'P 1'
#
loop_
_entity.id
_entity.type
_entity.pdbx_description
1 polymer ?
#
loop_
_entity_poly.entity_id
_entity_poly.type
_entity_poly.pdbx_seq_one_letter_code
_entity_poly.pdbx_strand_id
1 'polypeptide(L)'
;MSGVNEIRSAFLDYFKKNGHEVVASSPLVPRNDPTLMFTNAGMVQFKNVFTGLEQRPYSTAATSQKCVRAGGKHNDLDNVGYTARHHTFFEMLGNFSFGDYFKERAIELAWNLLTRDFGINKERLLVTVYHTDDDAFDLWRKIAGVPESRIIRIPTNDNFWAMGDTGPCGPCSEIFYDHGDHIWGGPPGSAEEDGDRFIEIWNLVFMQFEQLADERVDLPRPSIDTGMGLERIAALLQGQHDNYDIDLFRRLITASEELTGVEAKGERRASHRVIADHLRSSAFLIADGVLPSNEGRGYVLRRIMRRAMRHAQLLGASDPLMYRLLPTLVAEMGRAYPELQRAEALISETLKLEETRFSKTLERGLSLLEEASADMGEGDRLGGETAFKLYDTYGFPLDLTQDALRQRGIEVDTEGFKAAMERQKAEARASWSGSGDAATETIWYEIKDRVGATDFLGYDTETAEGVIQAIVRDGAEVKAAKAGDTVDVVVNQTPFYGESGGQMGDQGVIAGEGYRLEVSDTQKRGEGVFVHRATVSEGEVSTGAVAQLEVDQSRRTRIRANHSATHLLHEALREVLGTHVAQKGSLVAPDRLRFDISHPKPMSAEEIAEVETMANEIILQNSPVTTRLMAVDDAIAEGAMALFGEKYGDEVRVVSMGTGVRGVKANRPYSVELCGGTHVRATGEIGLVRVLSDSAVSAGVRRIEALTGAAARRHLAEQDEKLKQAAQQLKVQPADVPGRIEALMDERKKLERELSEARKKLALGGSGTGGDESREIGGVKYLGKVLNGVQPKDLKGLVDAAKSSLGSGVAAFVAVSEDGKASVVVGVTEDLTGRFSAVDLVRVASEAIGGKGGGGRPDMAQAGGPDGANAAAAVDAVAAALG
;
A
#
# COMPACT_ATOMS: atom_id res chain seq x y z
N MET A 1 26.57 -3.94 -31.99
CA MET A 1 25.41 -3.67 -31.12
C MET A 1 25.98 -3.13 -29.84
N SER A 2 25.61 -1.93 -29.44
CA SER A 2 26.28 -1.26 -28.33
C SER A 2 25.37 -1.02 -27.13
N GLY A 3 24.09 -0.81 -27.31
CA GLY A 3 23.17 -0.46 -26.22
C GLY A 3 22.24 -1.59 -25.79
N VAL A 4 21.80 -1.59 -24.50
CA VAL A 4 20.86 -2.56 -23.94
C VAL A 4 19.57 -2.63 -24.76
N ASN A 5 19.04 -1.48 -25.20
CA ASN A 5 17.82 -1.42 -26.02
C ASN A 5 17.99 -2.06 -27.41
N GLU A 6 19.18 -1.92 -28.03
CA GLU A 6 19.51 -2.56 -29.31
C GLU A 6 19.62 -4.08 -29.15
N ILE A 7 20.23 -4.56 -28.07
CA ILE A 7 20.38 -5.99 -27.78
C ILE A 7 19.02 -6.64 -27.56
N ARG A 8 18.14 -6.01 -26.76
CA ARG A 8 16.76 -6.46 -26.56
C ARG A 8 16.02 -6.59 -27.90
N SER A 9 16.06 -5.54 -28.71
CA SER A 9 15.41 -5.54 -30.03
C SER A 9 15.99 -6.60 -30.96
N ALA A 10 17.32 -6.75 -30.97
CA ALA A 10 17.97 -7.76 -31.83
C ALA A 10 17.58 -9.18 -31.45
N PHE A 11 17.42 -9.50 -30.16
CA PHE A 11 16.92 -10.78 -29.70
C PHE A 11 15.49 -11.04 -30.19
N LEU A 12 14.59 -10.11 -29.97
CA LEU A 12 13.17 -10.23 -30.35
C LEU A 12 13.03 -10.33 -31.88
N ASP A 13 13.75 -9.51 -32.63
CA ASP A 13 13.75 -9.53 -34.09
C ASP A 13 14.33 -10.82 -34.67
N TYR A 14 15.36 -11.40 -34.04
CA TYR A 14 15.91 -12.69 -34.43
C TYR A 14 14.86 -13.80 -34.32
N PHE A 15 14.18 -13.91 -33.19
CA PHE A 15 13.16 -14.92 -32.97
C PHE A 15 11.90 -14.67 -33.84
N LYS A 16 11.51 -13.41 -34.05
CA LYS A 16 10.43 -13.05 -34.97
C LYS A 16 10.73 -13.53 -36.37
N LYS A 17 11.96 -13.33 -36.88
CA LYS A 17 12.41 -13.82 -38.21
C LYS A 17 12.43 -15.34 -38.28
N ASN A 18 12.52 -16.03 -37.15
CA ASN A 18 12.48 -17.49 -37.04
C ASN A 18 11.08 -18.02 -36.67
N GLY A 19 10.01 -17.24 -36.87
CA GLY A 19 8.62 -17.66 -36.76
C GLY A 19 7.99 -17.57 -35.39
N HIS A 20 8.65 -16.93 -34.39
CA HIS A 20 8.09 -16.73 -33.06
C HIS A 20 7.23 -15.47 -32.97
N GLU A 21 6.11 -15.56 -32.28
CA GLU A 21 5.32 -14.39 -31.89
C GLU A 21 6.08 -13.57 -30.84
N VAL A 22 6.20 -12.27 -31.05
CA VAL A 22 6.79 -11.37 -30.05
C VAL A 22 5.72 -10.95 -29.06
N VAL A 23 5.82 -11.47 -27.86
CA VAL A 23 4.83 -11.26 -26.80
C VAL A 23 5.37 -10.22 -25.80
N ALA A 24 4.53 -9.26 -25.42
CA ALA A 24 4.88 -8.26 -24.44
C ALA A 24 5.19 -8.89 -23.07
N SER A 25 6.00 -8.20 -22.27
CA SER A 25 6.26 -8.59 -20.87
C SER A 25 4.96 -8.61 -20.07
N SER A 26 4.72 -9.68 -19.34
CA SER A 26 3.64 -9.70 -18.36
C SER A 26 3.97 -8.78 -17.16
N PRO A 27 2.96 -8.37 -16.38
CA PRO A 27 3.18 -7.66 -15.15
C PRO A 27 4.05 -8.44 -14.15
N LEU A 28 4.76 -7.71 -13.29
CA LEU A 28 5.55 -8.29 -12.20
C LEU A 28 4.69 -8.98 -11.14
N VAL A 29 3.41 -8.61 -11.04
CA VAL A 29 2.43 -9.29 -10.19
C VAL A 29 1.75 -10.38 -11.00
N PRO A 30 2.05 -11.68 -10.76
CA PRO A 30 1.45 -12.78 -11.51
C PRO A 30 -0.06 -12.82 -11.31
N ARG A 31 -0.82 -12.87 -12.41
CA ARG A 31 -2.28 -12.95 -12.35
C ARG A 31 -2.79 -14.38 -12.22
N ASN A 32 -2.01 -15.36 -12.73
CA ASN A 32 -2.41 -16.75 -12.87
C ASN A 32 -1.67 -17.70 -11.92
N ASP A 33 -0.90 -17.15 -10.96
CA ASP A 33 -0.19 -17.95 -9.98
C ASP A 33 -0.21 -17.28 -8.60
N PRO A 34 -1.14 -17.70 -7.71
CA PRO A 34 -1.21 -17.13 -6.36
C PRO A 34 -0.05 -17.57 -5.45
N THR A 35 0.75 -18.58 -5.86
CA THR A 35 1.89 -19.08 -5.09
C THR A 35 3.13 -18.21 -5.25
N LEU A 36 3.22 -17.41 -6.31
CA LEU A 36 4.33 -16.51 -6.59
C LEU A 36 4.02 -15.08 -6.13
N MET A 37 4.94 -14.49 -5.39
CA MET A 37 4.87 -13.06 -5.06
C MET A 37 5.05 -12.18 -6.30
N PHE A 38 6.08 -12.49 -7.09
CA PHE A 38 6.43 -11.74 -8.30
C PHE A 38 6.78 -12.68 -9.44
N THR A 39 6.64 -12.19 -10.66
CA THR A 39 7.15 -12.85 -11.85
C THR A 39 8.68 -12.91 -11.76
N ASN A 40 9.22 -14.11 -11.65
CA ASN A 40 10.65 -14.37 -11.41
C ASN A 40 11.35 -15.06 -12.59
N ALA A 41 10.59 -15.43 -13.63
CA ALA A 41 11.10 -16.08 -14.85
C ALA A 41 10.19 -15.78 -16.06
N GLY A 42 10.74 -15.89 -17.26
CA GLY A 42 10.04 -15.61 -18.52
C GLY A 42 8.83 -16.51 -18.77
N MET A 43 8.89 -17.75 -18.30
CA MET A 43 7.84 -18.76 -18.51
C MET A 43 6.57 -18.55 -17.66
N VAL A 44 6.61 -17.71 -16.63
CA VAL A 44 5.48 -17.56 -15.68
C VAL A 44 4.19 -17.18 -16.40
N GLN A 45 4.25 -16.28 -17.39
CA GLN A 45 3.07 -15.91 -18.19
C GLN A 45 2.54 -17.05 -19.10
N PHE A 46 3.33 -18.09 -19.34
CA PHE A 46 2.99 -19.22 -20.19
C PHE A 46 2.76 -20.53 -19.43
N LYS A 47 2.76 -20.51 -18.09
CA LYS A 47 2.59 -21.70 -17.26
C LYS A 47 1.41 -22.56 -17.72
N ASN A 48 0.24 -21.96 -17.89
CA ASN A 48 -0.99 -22.64 -18.28
C ASN A 48 -0.95 -23.14 -19.75
N VAL A 49 -0.11 -22.53 -20.60
CA VAL A 49 0.09 -23.02 -21.99
C VAL A 49 0.91 -24.30 -21.98
N PHE A 50 1.97 -24.40 -21.16
CA PHE A 50 2.78 -25.60 -21.02
C PHE A 50 1.98 -26.79 -20.47
N THR A 51 1.11 -26.54 -19.48
CA THR A 51 0.26 -27.60 -18.90
C THR A 51 -0.98 -27.91 -19.74
N GLY A 52 -1.22 -27.19 -20.83
CA GLY A 52 -2.38 -27.40 -21.72
C GLY A 52 -3.70 -26.81 -21.20
N LEU A 53 -3.69 -26.09 -20.05
CA LEU A 53 -4.86 -25.43 -19.47
C LEU A 53 -5.28 -24.17 -20.24
N GLU A 54 -4.35 -23.60 -21.04
CA GLU A 54 -4.59 -22.41 -21.86
C GLU A 54 -4.10 -22.68 -23.29
N GLN A 55 -4.82 -22.17 -24.30
CA GLN A 55 -4.40 -22.20 -25.70
C GLN A 55 -4.14 -20.78 -26.19
N ARG A 56 -3.06 -20.61 -26.90
CA ARG A 56 -2.69 -19.36 -27.61
C ARG A 56 -2.82 -19.51 -29.11
N PRO A 57 -3.03 -18.43 -29.87
CA PRO A 57 -3.12 -18.49 -31.33
C PRO A 57 -1.77 -18.76 -32.03
N TYR A 58 -0.70 -18.97 -31.25
CA TYR A 58 0.67 -19.26 -31.69
C TYR A 58 1.23 -20.44 -30.93
N SER A 59 2.13 -21.19 -31.58
CA SER A 59 2.85 -22.34 -30.96
C SER A 59 4.26 -22.02 -30.52
N THR A 60 4.77 -20.81 -30.87
CA THR A 60 6.10 -20.33 -30.48
C THR A 60 6.04 -18.86 -30.11
N ALA A 61 6.80 -18.46 -29.09
CA ALA A 61 6.83 -17.08 -28.62
C ALA A 61 8.25 -16.61 -28.26
N ALA A 62 8.46 -15.30 -28.28
CA ALA A 62 9.66 -14.67 -27.70
C ALA A 62 9.27 -13.43 -26.90
N THR A 63 9.93 -13.20 -25.79
CA THR A 63 9.67 -12.04 -24.92
C THR A 63 10.93 -11.53 -24.23
N SER A 64 10.92 -10.24 -23.87
CA SER A 64 11.79 -9.68 -22.82
C SER A 64 10.95 -9.49 -21.57
N GLN A 65 11.00 -10.45 -20.65
CA GLN A 65 10.16 -10.45 -19.46
C GLN A 65 10.83 -9.73 -18.30
N LYS A 66 10.12 -8.77 -17.73
CA LYS A 66 10.47 -8.15 -16.44
C LYS A 66 10.41 -9.20 -15.33
N CYS A 67 11.47 -9.30 -14.54
CA CYS A 67 11.54 -10.25 -13.42
C CYS A 67 11.98 -9.55 -12.14
N VAL A 68 11.42 -10.00 -11.00
CA VAL A 68 11.85 -9.56 -9.67
C VAL A 68 12.19 -10.77 -8.79
N ARG A 69 13.39 -10.73 -8.19
CA ARG A 69 13.90 -11.72 -7.22
C ARG A 69 14.31 -11.01 -5.93
N ALA A 70 13.34 -10.72 -5.08
CA ALA A 70 13.54 -9.97 -3.84
C ALA A 70 12.76 -10.55 -2.64
N GLY A 71 12.40 -11.83 -2.71
CA GLY A 71 11.68 -12.52 -1.65
C GLY A 71 11.26 -13.94 -2.02
N GLY A 72 10.90 -14.76 -1.05
CA GLY A 72 10.53 -16.15 -1.25
C GLY A 72 11.76 -17.04 -1.50
N LYS A 73 11.61 -18.06 -2.37
CA LYS A 73 12.66 -19.05 -2.69
C LYS A 73 13.82 -18.44 -3.49
N HIS A 74 13.57 -17.36 -4.26
CA HIS A 74 14.58 -16.63 -5.03
C HIS A 74 14.73 -15.23 -4.44
N ASN A 75 15.82 -15.02 -3.69
CA ASN A 75 16.08 -13.74 -3.03
C ASN A 75 17.52 -13.30 -3.28
N ASP A 76 17.70 -12.35 -4.21
CA ASP A 76 19.00 -11.79 -4.57
C ASP A 76 19.31 -10.48 -3.82
N LEU A 77 18.39 -10.00 -2.99
CA LEU A 77 18.44 -8.67 -2.36
C LEU A 77 19.75 -8.40 -1.62
N ASP A 78 20.25 -9.39 -0.86
CA ASP A 78 21.43 -9.22 -0.01
C ASP A 78 22.75 -9.18 -0.81
N ASN A 79 22.75 -9.71 -2.04
CA ASN A 79 23.90 -9.75 -2.95
C ASN A 79 24.01 -8.52 -3.84
N VAL A 80 22.91 -7.77 -3.99
CA VAL A 80 22.86 -6.57 -4.84
C VAL A 80 23.84 -5.50 -4.37
N GLY A 81 24.64 -4.99 -5.29
CA GLY A 81 25.66 -3.98 -5.07
C GLY A 81 27.05 -4.54 -4.72
N TYR A 82 27.11 -5.76 -4.18
CA TYR A 82 28.34 -6.41 -3.73
C TYR A 82 28.89 -7.44 -4.71
N THR A 83 28.08 -7.98 -5.59
CA THR A 83 28.46 -8.88 -6.68
C THR A 83 28.32 -8.18 -8.03
N ALA A 84 28.95 -8.75 -9.06
CA ALA A 84 28.93 -8.21 -10.41
C ALA A 84 27.63 -8.50 -11.19
N ARG A 85 26.79 -9.43 -10.73
CA ARG A 85 25.77 -10.09 -11.55
C ARG A 85 24.37 -10.24 -10.90
N HIS A 86 24.20 -9.91 -9.60
CA HIS A 86 22.90 -10.03 -8.93
C HIS A 86 22.12 -8.72 -8.94
N HIS A 87 20.83 -8.84 -9.25
CA HIS A 87 19.88 -7.75 -9.34
C HIS A 87 18.56 -8.15 -8.68
N THR A 88 17.86 -7.20 -8.05
CA THR A 88 16.47 -7.43 -7.61
C THR A 88 15.50 -7.37 -8.77
N PHE A 89 15.76 -6.51 -9.75
CA PHE A 89 15.03 -6.41 -11.02
C PHE A 89 15.98 -6.69 -12.18
N PHE A 90 15.57 -7.55 -13.10
CA PHE A 90 16.30 -7.81 -14.35
C PHE A 90 15.33 -8.16 -15.47
N GLU A 91 15.84 -8.11 -16.71
CA GLU A 91 15.08 -8.53 -17.88
C GLU A 91 15.54 -9.92 -18.31
N MET A 92 14.58 -10.84 -18.47
CA MET A 92 14.82 -12.18 -18.98
C MET A 92 14.36 -12.27 -20.44
N LEU A 93 15.30 -12.38 -21.36
CA LEU A 93 15.06 -12.68 -22.76
C LEU A 93 14.75 -14.18 -22.87
N GLY A 94 13.59 -14.52 -23.39
CA GLY A 94 13.15 -15.91 -23.52
C GLY A 94 12.53 -16.21 -24.87
N ASN A 95 12.80 -17.43 -25.39
CA ASN A 95 12.05 -18.01 -26.49
C ASN A 95 11.42 -19.31 -26.03
N PHE A 96 10.22 -19.57 -26.56
CA PHE A 96 9.34 -20.62 -26.10
C PHE A 96 8.80 -21.41 -27.29
N SER A 97 8.64 -22.73 -27.07
CA SER A 97 7.93 -23.62 -27.98
C SER A 97 6.93 -24.46 -27.20
N PHE A 98 5.67 -24.39 -27.58
CA PHE A 98 4.57 -25.11 -26.95
C PHE A 98 4.25 -26.38 -27.75
N GLY A 99 5.25 -27.26 -27.87
CA GLY A 99 5.16 -28.51 -28.63
C GLY A 99 5.29 -28.34 -30.14
N ASP A 100 5.84 -27.25 -30.63
CA ASP A 100 6.13 -27.03 -32.09
C ASP A 100 7.50 -27.60 -32.44
N TYR A 101 8.54 -27.22 -31.68
CA TYR A 101 9.89 -27.80 -31.80
C TYR A 101 10.42 -28.14 -30.40
N PHE A 102 11.51 -28.95 -30.40
CA PHE A 102 12.15 -29.35 -29.14
C PHE A 102 13.67 -29.12 -29.19
N LYS A 103 14.49 -29.90 -28.46
CA LYS A 103 15.92 -29.70 -28.19
C LYS A 103 16.74 -29.29 -29.44
N GLU A 104 16.61 -30.03 -30.56
CA GLU A 104 17.42 -29.82 -31.77
C GLU A 104 17.31 -28.39 -32.27
N ARG A 105 16.07 -27.89 -32.46
CA ARG A 105 15.83 -26.54 -32.98
C ARG A 105 16.17 -25.48 -31.94
N ALA A 106 15.93 -25.73 -30.64
CA ALA A 106 16.28 -24.81 -29.57
C ALA A 106 17.80 -24.55 -29.51
N ILE A 107 18.60 -25.62 -29.55
CA ILE A 107 20.07 -25.53 -29.58
C ILE A 107 20.57 -24.81 -30.84
N GLU A 108 19.99 -25.13 -32.02
CA GLU A 108 20.36 -24.47 -33.26
C GLU A 108 20.11 -22.95 -33.23
N LEU A 109 18.93 -22.54 -32.78
CA LEU A 109 18.56 -21.12 -32.65
C LEU A 109 19.48 -20.40 -31.64
N ALA A 110 19.69 -20.97 -30.47
CA ALA A 110 20.55 -20.37 -29.47
C ALA A 110 22.00 -20.22 -29.94
N TRP A 111 22.57 -21.27 -30.54
CA TRP A 111 23.93 -21.24 -31.04
C TRP A 111 24.14 -20.24 -32.17
N ASN A 112 23.20 -20.17 -33.12
CA ASN A 112 23.24 -19.23 -34.22
C ASN A 112 23.14 -17.78 -33.74
N LEU A 113 22.24 -17.47 -32.82
CA LEU A 113 22.13 -16.13 -32.25
C LEU A 113 23.44 -15.69 -31.60
N LEU A 114 24.00 -16.51 -30.71
CA LEU A 114 25.24 -16.17 -30.00
C LEU A 114 26.44 -16.02 -30.93
N THR A 115 26.65 -16.99 -31.83
CA THR A 115 27.91 -17.06 -32.60
C THR A 115 27.90 -16.30 -33.91
N ARG A 116 26.72 -16.12 -34.55
CA ARG A 116 26.59 -15.43 -35.84
C ARG A 116 26.05 -14.02 -35.70
N ASP A 117 24.91 -13.85 -34.98
CA ASP A 117 24.24 -12.55 -34.89
C ASP A 117 24.91 -11.66 -33.82
N PHE A 118 25.24 -12.19 -32.66
CA PHE A 118 25.97 -11.48 -31.61
C PHE A 118 27.48 -11.54 -31.79
N GLY A 119 28.00 -12.46 -32.60
CA GLY A 119 29.43 -12.56 -32.92
C GLY A 119 30.32 -13.00 -31.74
N ILE A 120 29.75 -13.73 -30.78
CA ILE A 120 30.50 -14.22 -29.62
C ILE A 120 31.46 -15.32 -30.05
N ASN A 121 32.71 -15.23 -29.60
CA ASN A 121 33.73 -16.22 -29.92
C ASN A 121 33.34 -17.60 -29.30
N LYS A 122 33.04 -18.56 -30.18
CA LYS A 122 32.65 -19.91 -29.80
C LYS A 122 33.68 -20.64 -28.93
N GLU A 123 34.97 -20.27 -29.03
CA GLU A 123 36.03 -20.86 -28.20
C GLU A 123 35.97 -20.40 -26.76
N ARG A 124 35.21 -19.36 -26.45
CA ARG A 124 34.91 -18.89 -25.11
C ARG A 124 33.66 -19.50 -24.50
N LEU A 125 32.86 -20.22 -25.31
CA LEU A 125 31.61 -20.83 -24.88
C LEU A 125 31.82 -22.25 -24.34
N LEU A 126 31.14 -22.57 -23.26
CA LEU A 126 31.06 -23.87 -22.63
C LEU A 126 29.60 -24.17 -22.33
N VAL A 127 29.19 -25.43 -22.41
CA VAL A 127 27.80 -25.82 -22.14
C VAL A 127 27.72 -26.89 -21.05
N THR A 128 26.64 -26.84 -20.26
CA THR A 128 26.30 -27.90 -19.33
C THR A 128 25.08 -28.66 -19.84
N VAL A 129 24.96 -29.92 -19.44
CA VAL A 129 23.77 -30.74 -19.69
C VAL A 129 23.46 -31.56 -18.43
N TYR A 130 22.20 -31.87 -18.20
CA TYR A 130 21.82 -32.79 -17.13
C TYR A 130 22.45 -34.17 -17.36
N HIS A 131 22.98 -34.78 -16.34
CA HIS A 131 23.85 -35.96 -16.44
C HIS A 131 23.25 -37.15 -17.20
N THR A 132 21.92 -37.29 -17.24
CA THR A 132 21.22 -38.36 -17.96
C THR A 132 20.66 -37.90 -19.33
N ASP A 133 20.88 -36.65 -19.74
CA ASP A 133 20.37 -36.11 -21.01
C ASP A 133 21.38 -36.32 -22.15
N ASP A 134 21.47 -37.58 -22.62
CA ASP A 134 22.34 -37.94 -23.72
C ASP A 134 21.95 -37.30 -25.03
N ASP A 135 20.64 -37.05 -25.25
CA ASP A 135 20.15 -36.37 -26.46
C ASP A 135 20.70 -34.96 -26.56
N ALA A 136 20.64 -34.19 -25.47
CA ALA A 136 21.18 -32.83 -25.46
C ALA A 136 22.69 -32.80 -25.67
N PHE A 137 23.41 -33.75 -25.04
CA PHE A 137 24.86 -33.91 -25.19
C PHE A 137 25.23 -34.14 -26.68
N ASP A 138 24.58 -35.10 -27.34
CA ASP A 138 24.86 -35.42 -28.75
C ASP A 138 24.44 -34.31 -29.72
N LEU A 139 23.35 -33.60 -29.41
CA LEU A 139 22.89 -32.44 -30.21
C LEU A 139 23.89 -31.28 -30.14
N TRP A 140 24.47 -30.96 -28.98
CA TRP A 140 25.52 -29.96 -28.88
C TRP A 140 26.75 -30.29 -29.71
N ARG A 141 27.17 -31.54 -29.73
CA ARG A 141 28.27 -32.00 -30.59
C ARG A 141 27.92 -31.87 -32.08
N LYS A 142 26.75 -32.36 -32.45
CA LYS A 142 26.28 -32.43 -33.88
C LYS A 142 26.02 -31.06 -34.46
N ILE A 143 25.29 -30.19 -33.77
CA ILE A 143 24.77 -28.92 -34.30
C ILE A 143 25.77 -27.80 -34.05
N ALA A 144 26.24 -27.64 -32.84
CA ALA A 144 27.13 -26.57 -32.44
C ALA A 144 28.61 -26.85 -32.68
N GLY A 145 28.96 -28.13 -32.85
CA GLY A 145 30.34 -28.53 -32.98
C GLY A 145 31.19 -28.32 -31.71
N VAL A 146 30.55 -28.29 -30.55
CA VAL A 146 31.21 -28.08 -29.27
C VAL A 146 32.03 -29.34 -28.94
N PRO A 147 33.34 -29.24 -28.62
CA PRO A 147 34.14 -30.40 -28.24
C PRO A 147 33.60 -31.02 -26.95
N GLU A 148 33.70 -32.34 -26.82
CA GLU A 148 33.26 -33.09 -25.62
C GLU A 148 33.82 -32.51 -24.31
N SER A 149 35.08 -32.04 -24.33
CA SER A 149 35.74 -31.41 -23.18
C SER A 149 35.11 -30.08 -22.71
N ARG A 150 34.19 -29.53 -23.51
CA ARG A 150 33.45 -28.32 -23.21
C ARG A 150 31.95 -28.56 -23.01
N ILE A 151 31.50 -29.80 -22.94
CA ILE A 151 30.16 -30.19 -22.62
C ILE A 151 30.22 -30.92 -21.25
N ILE A 152 29.83 -30.24 -20.20
CA ILE A 152 29.93 -30.75 -18.83
C ILE A 152 28.60 -31.35 -18.40
N ARG A 153 28.63 -32.56 -17.86
CA ARG A 153 27.47 -33.25 -17.31
C ARG A 153 27.35 -32.94 -15.82
N ILE A 154 26.24 -32.34 -15.45
CA ILE A 154 25.93 -31.92 -14.07
C ILE A 154 24.90 -32.87 -13.47
N PRO A 155 25.22 -33.54 -12.36
CA PRO A 155 24.32 -34.50 -11.73
C PRO A 155 23.34 -33.88 -10.71
N THR A 156 23.52 -32.63 -10.38
CA THR A 156 22.72 -31.91 -9.40
C THR A 156 21.46 -31.28 -10.04
N ASN A 157 20.61 -30.69 -9.22
CA ASN A 157 19.44 -29.99 -9.70
C ASN A 157 19.75 -28.65 -10.44
N ASP A 158 21.03 -28.27 -10.52
CA ASP A 158 21.41 -27.05 -11.26
C ASP A 158 21.08 -27.17 -12.75
N ASN A 159 21.18 -28.39 -13.33
CA ASN A 159 20.73 -28.66 -14.69
C ASN A 159 19.38 -29.41 -14.78
N PHE A 160 18.56 -29.33 -13.72
CA PHE A 160 17.15 -29.75 -13.76
C PHE A 160 16.26 -28.64 -13.20
N TRP A 161 15.69 -27.85 -14.10
CA TRP A 161 14.92 -26.67 -13.71
C TRP A 161 13.51 -27.06 -13.29
N ALA A 162 13.02 -26.43 -12.23
CA ALA A 162 11.64 -26.53 -11.75
C ALA A 162 11.12 -25.15 -11.33
N MET A 163 9.89 -24.83 -11.70
CA MET A 163 9.27 -23.55 -11.39
C MET A 163 9.14 -23.29 -9.88
N GLY A 164 8.82 -24.33 -9.15
CA GLY A 164 8.61 -24.29 -7.69
C GLY A 164 8.41 -25.70 -7.15
N ASP A 165 7.62 -25.83 -6.10
CA ASP A 165 7.26 -27.13 -5.53
C ASP A 165 6.26 -27.88 -6.44
N THR A 166 5.52 -27.15 -7.28
CA THR A 166 4.62 -27.67 -8.31
C THR A 166 4.76 -26.85 -9.60
N GLY A 167 4.42 -27.47 -10.73
CA GLY A 167 4.40 -26.84 -12.06
C GLY A 167 5.37 -27.48 -13.05
N PRO A 168 5.48 -26.91 -14.26
CA PRO A 168 6.34 -27.43 -15.32
C PRO A 168 7.81 -27.53 -14.90
N CYS A 169 8.47 -28.60 -15.32
CA CYS A 169 9.88 -28.85 -15.01
C CYS A 169 10.54 -29.74 -16.09
N GLY A 170 11.86 -29.75 -16.09
CA GLY A 170 12.62 -30.60 -17.00
C GLY A 170 14.13 -30.39 -16.92
N PRO A 171 14.92 -31.28 -17.55
CA PRO A 171 16.35 -31.09 -17.67
C PRO A 171 16.65 -29.82 -18.45
N CYS A 172 17.77 -29.19 -18.14
CA CYS A 172 18.19 -27.99 -18.88
C CYS A 172 19.64 -28.07 -19.31
N SER A 173 19.98 -27.20 -20.23
CA SER A 173 21.33 -27.03 -20.74
C SER A 173 21.69 -25.54 -20.67
N GLU A 174 22.75 -25.23 -19.96
CA GLU A 174 23.19 -23.86 -19.77
C GLU A 174 24.40 -23.55 -20.63
N ILE A 175 24.47 -22.31 -21.13
CA ILE A 175 25.59 -21.81 -21.91
C ILE A 175 26.37 -20.83 -21.06
N PHE A 176 27.64 -21.12 -20.85
CA PHE A 176 28.57 -20.29 -20.08
C PHE A 176 29.57 -19.60 -20.98
N TYR A 177 30.00 -18.40 -20.56
CA TYR A 177 31.09 -17.67 -21.19
C TYR A 177 32.32 -17.64 -20.27
N ASP A 178 33.49 -18.02 -20.80
CA ASP A 178 34.78 -17.93 -20.11
C ASP A 178 35.38 -16.53 -20.30
N HIS A 179 35.37 -15.71 -19.26
CA HIS A 179 35.97 -14.37 -19.26
C HIS A 179 37.49 -14.38 -19.30
N GLY A 180 38.12 -15.53 -19.04
CA GLY A 180 39.57 -15.71 -19.09
C GLY A 180 40.24 -15.90 -17.74
N ASP A 181 41.48 -16.34 -17.78
CA ASP A 181 42.27 -16.75 -16.60
C ASP A 181 42.71 -15.61 -15.67
N HIS A 182 42.51 -14.36 -16.08
CA HIS A 182 42.72 -13.19 -15.24
C HIS A 182 41.61 -12.99 -14.20
N ILE A 183 40.51 -13.74 -14.30
CA ILE A 183 39.40 -13.73 -13.34
C ILE A 183 39.41 -15.07 -12.62
N TRP A 184 39.28 -15.02 -11.30
CA TRP A 184 39.22 -16.24 -10.48
C TRP A 184 37.92 -16.99 -10.70
N GLY A 185 38.01 -18.32 -10.76
CA GLY A 185 36.85 -19.22 -10.88
C GLY A 185 37.17 -20.43 -11.77
N GLY A 186 36.43 -21.49 -11.57
CA GLY A 186 36.54 -22.76 -12.34
C GLY A 186 35.28 -22.96 -13.19
N PRO A 187 35.32 -23.95 -14.11
CA PRO A 187 34.14 -24.32 -14.90
C PRO A 187 33.04 -24.93 -14.00
N PRO A 188 31.76 -24.91 -14.43
CA PRO A 188 30.66 -25.57 -13.71
C PRO A 188 30.98 -27.01 -13.31
N GLY A 189 30.58 -27.41 -12.11
CA GLY A 189 30.89 -28.73 -11.53
C GLY A 189 32.29 -28.82 -10.92
N SER A 190 33.11 -27.78 -10.93
CA SER A 190 34.41 -27.73 -10.26
C SER A 190 34.31 -27.12 -8.85
N ALA A 191 35.35 -27.33 -8.02
CA ALA A 191 35.42 -26.78 -6.67
C ALA A 191 35.44 -25.24 -6.62
N GLU A 192 35.71 -24.58 -7.75
CA GLU A 192 35.83 -23.15 -7.89
C GLU A 192 34.69 -22.55 -8.79
N GLU A 193 33.58 -23.27 -8.95
CA GLU A 193 32.46 -22.86 -9.82
C GLU A 193 31.76 -21.59 -9.36
N ASP A 194 31.83 -21.26 -8.06
CA ASP A 194 31.29 -20.00 -7.49
C ASP A 194 32.03 -18.72 -7.94
N GLY A 195 33.19 -18.88 -8.63
CA GLY A 195 33.98 -17.75 -9.14
C GLY A 195 33.31 -17.03 -10.32
N ASP A 196 33.80 -15.81 -10.61
CA ASP A 196 33.23 -14.94 -11.64
C ASP A 196 33.86 -15.14 -13.03
N ARG A 197 34.69 -16.18 -13.25
CA ARG A 197 35.31 -16.46 -14.56
C ARG A 197 34.33 -17.05 -15.56
N PHE A 198 33.57 -18.06 -15.16
CA PHE A 198 32.61 -18.75 -16.01
C PHE A 198 31.20 -18.24 -15.64
N ILE A 199 30.61 -17.43 -16.48
CA ILE A 199 29.28 -16.83 -16.25
C ILE A 199 28.27 -17.49 -17.15
N GLU A 200 27.20 -18.05 -16.55
CA GLU A 200 26.01 -18.49 -17.26
C GLU A 200 25.39 -17.30 -17.98
N ILE A 201 25.25 -17.39 -19.33
CA ILE A 201 24.64 -16.36 -20.15
C ILE A 201 23.27 -16.76 -20.67
N TRP A 202 22.96 -18.05 -20.78
CA TRP A 202 21.68 -18.54 -21.27
C TRP A 202 21.35 -19.92 -20.74
N ASN A 203 20.13 -20.12 -20.25
CA ASN A 203 19.60 -21.42 -19.85
C ASN A 203 18.53 -21.87 -20.84
N LEU A 204 18.67 -23.08 -21.41
CA LEU A 204 17.72 -23.75 -22.28
C LEU A 204 17.04 -24.87 -21.50
N VAL A 205 15.78 -24.72 -21.16
CA VAL A 205 15.00 -25.70 -20.39
C VAL A 205 14.15 -26.56 -21.34
N PHE A 206 14.32 -27.85 -21.23
CA PHE A 206 13.60 -28.87 -22.00
C PHE A 206 12.42 -29.37 -21.14
N MET A 207 11.33 -28.62 -21.18
CA MET A 207 10.12 -28.88 -20.40
C MET A 207 9.48 -30.20 -20.85
N GLN A 208 9.53 -31.22 -20.02
CA GLN A 208 9.00 -32.56 -20.29
C GLN A 208 7.95 -32.97 -19.27
N PHE A 209 8.03 -32.44 -18.05
CA PHE A 209 7.25 -32.91 -16.92
C PHE A 209 6.49 -31.77 -16.25
N GLU A 210 5.43 -32.13 -15.54
CA GLU A 210 4.77 -31.31 -14.52
C GLU A 210 4.95 -31.99 -13.16
N GLN A 211 5.48 -31.25 -12.21
CA GLN A 211 5.56 -31.65 -10.80
C GLN A 211 4.24 -31.31 -10.14
N LEU A 212 3.50 -32.31 -9.70
CA LEU A 212 2.36 -32.19 -8.82
C LEU A 212 2.81 -32.32 -7.36
N ALA A 213 1.88 -32.16 -6.41
CA ALA A 213 2.22 -32.23 -4.98
C ALA A 213 2.90 -33.55 -4.59
N ASP A 214 2.42 -34.68 -5.11
CA ASP A 214 2.86 -36.02 -4.70
C ASP A 214 3.48 -36.84 -5.85
N GLU A 215 3.37 -36.39 -7.11
CA GLU A 215 3.87 -37.13 -8.26
C GLU A 215 4.38 -36.21 -9.38
N ARG A 216 5.14 -36.78 -10.31
CA ARG A 216 5.59 -36.12 -11.54
C ARG A 216 4.94 -36.80 -12.73
N VAL A 217 4.29 -36.03 -13.59
CA VAL A 217 3.61 -36.50 -14.79
C VAL A 217 4.24 -35.88 -16.04
N ASP A 218 4.08 -36.53 -17.19
CA ASP A 218 4.52 -35.96 -18.46
C ASP A 218 3.65 -34.78 -18.87
N LEU A 219 4.27 -33.72 -19.40
CA LEU A 219 3.52 -32.64 -20.06
C LEU A 219 2.79 -33.17 -21.31
N PRO A 220 1.65 -32.57 -21.68
CA PRO A 220 0.90 -32.96 -22.88
C PRO A 220 1.76 -32.95 -24.15
N ARG A 221 2.76 -32.07 -24.21
CA ARG A 221 3.76 -31.99 -25.29
C ARG A 221 5.10 -31.55 -24.73
N PRO A 222 6.21 -32.19 -25.13
CA PRO A 222 7.54 -31.67 -24.85
C PRO A 222 7.67 -30.24 -25.38
N SER A 223 8.14 -29.34 -24.56
CA SER A 223 8.12 -27.89 -24.79
C SER A 223 9.48 -27.27 -24.49
N ILE A 224 9.71 -26.07 -24.97
CA ILE A 224 10.93 -25.29 -24.73
C ILE A 224 10.60 -24.02 -23.97
N ASP A 225 11.35 -23.80 -22.90
CA ASP A 225 11.50 -22.54 -22.19
C ASP A 225 12.98 -22.14 -22.18
N THR A 226 13.29 -20.86 -22.42
CA THR A 226 14.67 -20.39 -22.30
C THR A 226 14.73 -19.08 -21.53
N GLY A 227 15.85 -18.86 -20.84
CA GLY A 227 16.09 -17.64 -20.06
C GLY A 227 17.51 -17.12 -20.23
N MET A 228 17.66 -15.94 -20.86
CA MET A 228 18.90 -15.19 -20.99
C MET A 228 18.78 -13.88 -20.23
N GLY A 229 19.65 -13.62 -19.24
CA GLY A 229 19.68 -12.33 -18.56
C GLY A 229 20.14 -11.22 -19.51
N LEU A 230 19.28 -10.22 -19.77
CA LEU A 230 19.62 -9.12 -20.67
C LEU A 230 20.86 -8.36 -20.16
N GLU A 231 20.95 -8.10 -18.87
CA GLU A 231 22.08 -7.39 -18.26
C GLU A 231 23.38 -8.17 -18.41
N ARG A 232 23.36 -9.51 -18.28
CA ARG A 232 24.53 -10.37 -18.45
C ARG A 232 25.01 -10.38 -19.90
N ILE A 233 24.12 -10.61 -20.86
CA ILE A 233 24.50 -10.62 -22.27
C ILE A 233 24.91 -9.21 -22.75
N ALA A 234 24.31 -8.14 -22.21
CA ALA A 234 24.70 -6.78 -22.52
C ALA A 234 26.11 -6.48 -22.01
N ALA A 235 26.47 -6.89 -20.78
CA ALA A 235 27.83 -6.76 -20.28
C ALA A 235 28.83 -7.43 -21.22
N LEU A 236 28.57 -8.66 -21.60
CA LEU A 236 29.44 -9.40 -22.53
C LEU A 236 29.59 -8.66 -23.87
N LEU A 237 28.49 -8.23 -24.49
CA LEU A 237 28.52 -7.58 -25.82
C LEU A 237 29.10 -6.16 -25.79
N GLN A 238 29.10 -5.51 -24.63
CA GLN A 238 29.75 -4.22 -24.38
C GLN A 238 31.22 -4.36 -23.92
N GLY A 239 31.74 -5.61 -23.84
CA GLY A 239 33.10 -5.88 -23.42
C GLY A 239 33.37 -5.64 -21.93
N GLN A 240 32.31 -5.70 -21.12
CA GLN A 240 32.36 -5.57 -19.67
C GLN A 240 32.22 -6.93 -18.99
N HIS A 241 32.78 -7.05 -17.78
CA HIS A 241 32.57 -8.22 -16.93
C HIS A 241 31.43 -8.00 -15.94
N ASP A 242 31.24 -6.79 -15.50
CA ASP A 242 30.32 -6.38 -14.44
C ASP A 242 29.03 -5.80 -15.05
N ASN A 243 27.88 -6.33 -14.67
CA ASN A 243 26.58 -5.86 -15.16
C ASN A 243 26.34 -4.37 -14.85
N TYR A 244 26.93 -3.85 -13.76
CA TYR A 244 26.79 -2.43 -13.40
C TYR A 244 27.63 -1.49 -14.27
N ASP A 245 28.48 -2.03 -15.14
CA ASP A 245 29.29 -1.24 -16.10
C ASP A 245 28.65 -1.16 -17.50
N ILE A 246 27.45 -1.74 -17.72
CA ILE A 246 26.69 -1.53 -18.96
C ILE A 246 26.11 -0.13 -19.06
N ASP A 247 25.78 0.30 -20.27
CA ASP A 247 25.29 1.65 -20.58
C ASP A 247 24.13 2.10 -19.67
N LEU A 248 23.12 1.24 -19.49
CA LEU A 248 21.95 1.49 -18.65
C LEU A 248 22.35 1.83 -17.19
N PHE A 249 23.13 0.95 -16.55
CA PHE A 249 23.52 1.15 -15.16
C PHE A 249 24.51 2.30 -15.02
N ARG A 250 25.43 2.46 -15.97
CA ARG A 250 26.36 3.60 -15.96
C ARG A 250 25.66 4.94 -15.95
N ARG A 251 24.57 5.10 -16.73
CA ARG A 251 23.80 6.35 -16.73
C ARG A 251 23.10 6.60 -15.39
N LEU A 252 22.50 5.57 -14.79
CA LEU A 252 21.85 5.69 -13.47
C LEU A 252 22.88 6.00 -12.37
N ILE A 253 24.04 5.33 -12.40
CA ILE A 253 25.12 5.56 -11.45
C ILE A 253 25.68 6.97 -11.60
N THR A 254 25.94 7.44 -12.84
CA THR A 254 26.42 8.80 -13.10
C THR A 254 25.42 9.85 -12.61
N ALA A 255 24.13 9.66 -12.87
CA ALA A 255 23.11 10.56 -12.33
C ALA A 255 23.11 10.58 -10.79
N SER A 256 23.35 9.42 -10.15
CA SER A 256 23.48 9.34 -8.69
C SER A 256 24.74 10.05 -8.18
N GLU A 257 25.87 9.93 -8.89
CA GLU A 257 27.11 10.68 -8.59
C GLU A 257 26.90 12.20 -8.67
N GLU A 258 26.24 12.66 -9.75
CA GLU A 258 25.93 14.09 -9.95
C GLU A 258 25.01 14.64 -8.85
N LEU A 259 23.97 13.89 -8.46
CA LEU A 259 23.01 14.33 -7.45
C LEU A 259 23.59 14.31 -6.02
N THR A 260 24.47 13.37 -5.72
CA THR A 260 25.08 13.24 -4.38
C THR A 260 26.40 14.01 -4.26
N GLY A 261 27.07 14.32 -5.37
CA GLY A 261 28.43 14.88 -5.39
C GLY A 261 29.52 13.89 -4.97
N VAL A 262 29.21 12.58 -4.97
CA VAL A 262 30.10 11.51 -4.51
C VAL A 262 30.38 10.54 -5.66
N GLU A 263 31.67 10.25 -5.93
CA GLU A 263 32.06 9.30 -6.97
C GLU A 263 31.81 7.84 -6.55
N ALA A 264 31.40 7.00 -7.51
CA ALA A 264 31.16 5.55 -7.34
C ALA A 264 32.48 4.75 -7.31
N LYS A 265 33.35 5.04 -6.33
CA LYS A 265 34.65 4.41 -6.16
C LYS A 265 34.85 3.83 -4.76
N GLY A 266 35.69 2.79 -4.64
CA GLY A 266 35.97 2.13 -3.35
C GLY A 266 34.70 1.63 -2.66
N GLU A 267 34.58 1.84 -1.37
CA GLU A 267 33.45 1.40 -0.56
C GLU A 267 32.11 2.03 -0.99
N ARG A 268 32.15 3.20 -1.61
CA ARG A 268 30.95 3.94 -2.04
C ARG A 268 30.35 3.40 -3.33
N ARG A 269 31.10 2.59 -4.10
CA ARG A 269 30.64 1.95 -5.34
C ARG A 269 29.40 1.10 -5.09
N ALA A 270 29.37 0.31 -4.01
CA ALA A 270 28.25 -0.56 -3.65
C ALA A 270 26.96 0.25 -3.43
N SER A 271 27.03 1.42 -2.78
CA SER A 271 25.86 2.25 -2.52
C SER A 271 25.21 2.77 -3.81
N HIS A 272 25.98 3.26 -4.77
CA HIS A 272 25.45 3.70 -6.07
C HIS A 272 24.80 2.55 -6.86
N ARG A 273 25.38 1.35 -6.80
CA ARG A 273 24.82 0.14 -7.45
C ARG A 273 23.49 -0.26 -6.83
N VAL A 274 23.40 -0.27 -5.50
CA VAL A 274 22.16 -0.57 -4.78
C VAL A 274 21.07 0.44 -5.15
N ILE A 275 21.39 1.74 -5.17
CA ILE A 275 20.44 2.79 -5.52
C ILE A 275 19.92 2.60 -6.95
N ALA A 276 20.83 2.33 -7.91
CA ALA A 276 20.46 2.14 -9.32
C ALA A 276 19.57 0.90 -9.52
N ASP A 277 19.91 -0.23 -8.92
CA ASP A 277 19.12 -1.47 -8.97
C ASP A 277 17.75 -1.29 -8.32
N HIS A 278 17.71 -0.75 -7.11
CA HIS A 278 16.49 -0.61 -6.33
C HIS A 278 15.55 0.47 -6.86
N LEU A 279 16.06 1.46 -7.56
CA LEU A 279 15.24 2.42 -8.32
C LEU A 279 14.47 1.71 -9.43
N ARG A 280 15.14 0.83 -10.20
CA ARG A 280 14.49 0.01 -11.24
C ARG A 280 13.39 -0.86 -10.63
N SER A 281 13.71 -1.66 -9.61
CA SER A 281 12.75 -2.55 -8.94
C SER A 281 11.53 -1.78 -8.42
N SER A 282 11.79 -0.69 -7.70
CA SER A 282 10.73 0.11 -7.08
C SER A 282 9.84 0.76 -8.13
N ALA A 283 10.44 1.34 -9.17
CA ALA A 283 9.69 2.01 -10.22
C ALA A 283 8.78 1.04 -10.99
N PHE A 284 9.27 -0.14 -11.37
CA PHE A 284 8.48 -1.14 -12.08
C PHE A 284 7.40 -1.79 -11.21
N LEU A 285 7.70 -2.07 -9.94
CA LEU A 285 6.69 -2.59 -9.01
C LEU A 285 5.55 -1.58 -8.79
N ILE A 286 5.86 -0.29 -8.65
CA ILE A 286 4.86 0.77 -8.51
C ILE A 286 4.07 0.92 -9.82
N ALA A 287 4.72 0.88 -10.99
CA ALA A 287 4.06 0.93 -12.29
C ALA A 287 3.05 -0.23 -12.46
N ASP A 288 3.37 -1.42 -11.94
CA ASP A 288 2.51 -2.60 -11.95
C ASP A 288 1.52 -2.65 -10.76
N GLY A 289 1.35 -1.54 -10.03
CA GLY A 289 0.29 -1.33 -9.04
C GLY A 289 0.62 -1.75 -7.61
N VAL A 290 1.86 -2.13 -7.30
CA VAL A 290 2.30 -2.41 -5.93
C VAL A 290 2.60 -1.09 -5.21
N LEU A 291 1.98 -0.86 -4.05
CA LEU A 291 2.29 0.28 -3.20
C LEU A 291 2.96 -0.18 -1.90
N PRO A 292 3.84 0.65 -1.31
CA PRO A 292 4.49 0.31 -0.04
C PRO A 292 3.46 0.04 1.06
N SER A 293 3.57 -1.11 1.72
CA SER A 293 2.69 -1.53 2.82
C SER A 293 3.47 -2.29 3.88
N ASN A 294 2.80 -2.73 4.95
CA ASN A 294 3.41 -3.53 6.02
C ASN A 294 3.31 -5.04 5.79
N GLU A 295 2.63 -5.48 4.74
CA GLU A 295 2.37 -6.89 4.46
C GLU A 295 2.52 -7.21 2.98
N GLY A 296 2.68 -8.48 2.65
CA GLY A 296 2.66 -9.00 1.29
C GLY A 296 3.68 -8.33 0.35
N ARG A 297 3.26 -8.10 -0.90
CA ARG A 297 4.10 -7.51 -1.95
C ARG A 297 4.56 -6.10 -1.62
N GLY A 298 3.69 -5.31 -0.98
CA GLY A 298 4.01 -3.93 -0.60
C GLY A 298 5.08 -3.86 0.50
N TYR A 299 5.18 -4.86 1.38
CA TYR A 299 6.26 -4.97 2.34
C TYR A 299 7.62 -5.21 1.65
N VAL A 300 7.65 -6.10 0.65
CA VAL A 300 8.88 -6.35 -0.11
C VAL A 300 9.32 -5.10 -0.86
N LEU A 301 8.40 -4.40 -1.53
CA LEU A 301 8.69 -3.11 -2.16
C LEU A 301 9.25 -2.09 -1.17
N ARG A 302 8.62 -1.94 -0.02
CA ARG A 302 9.06 -1.01 1.04
C ARG A 302 10.47 -1.36 1.54
N ARG A 303 10.78 -2.64 1.67
CA ARG A 303 12.09 -3.14 2.06
C ARG A 303 13.16 -2.75 1.04
N ILE A 304 12.90 -2.95 -0.26
CA ILE A 304 13.80 -2.54 -1.36
C ILE A 304 14.03 -1.01 -1.31
N MET A 305 12.97 -0.21 -1.23
CA MET A 305 13.06 1.25 -1.17
C MET A 305 13.89 1.70 0.02
N ARG A 306 13.63 1.18 1.22
CA ARG A 306 14.34 1.57 2.44
C ARG A 306 15.82 1.21 2.42
N ARG A 307 16.17 0.10 1.77
CA ARG A 307 17.59 -0.24 1.56
C ARG A 307 18.29 0.79 0.66
N ALA A 308 17.66 1.20 -0.43
CA ALA A 308 18.21 2.26 -1.28
C ALA A 308 18.34 3.61 -0.53
N MET A 309 17.33 3.97 0.27
CA MET A 309 17.35 5.21 1.07
C MET A 309 18.49 5.21 2.09
N ARG A 310 18.77 4.06 2.72
CA ARG A 310 19.93 3.94 3.60
C ARG A 310 21.24 4.14 2.84
N HIS A 311 21.38 3.53 1.65
CA HIS A 311 22.58 3.73 0.82
C HIS A 311 22.71 5.18 0.34
N ALA A 312 21.59 5.88 0.07
CA ALA A 312 21.60 7.32 -0.21
C ALA A 312 22.12 8.14 0.99
N GLN A 313 21.71 7.78 2.22
CA GLN A 313 22.22 8.41 3.44
C GLN A 313 23.73 8.15 3.63
N LEU A 314 24.21 6.93 3.34
CA LEU A 314 25.66 6.61 3.38
C LEU A 314 26.48 7.44 2.39
N LEU A 315 25.86 7.91 1.30
CA LEU A 315 26.45 8.85 0.34
C LEU A 315 26.30 10.32 0.77
N GLY A 316 25.68 10.59 1.93
CA GLY A 316 25.50 11.94 2.46
C GLY A 316 24.31 12.70 1.90
N ALA A 317 23.36 12.03 1.24
CA ALA A 317 22.14 12.66 0.76
C ALA A 317 21.26 13.08 1.96
N SER A 318 21.01 14.40 2.10
CA SER A 318 20.14 14.98 3.11
C SER A 318 18.68 15.06 2.66
N ASP A 319 18.46 15.12 1.35
CA ASP A 319 17.16 15.24 0.71
C ASP A 319 16.79 13.95 -0.03
N PRO A 320 15.50 13.66 -0.25
CA PRO A 320 15.06 12.52 -1.05
C PRO A 320 15.77 12.45 -2.40
N LEU A 321 16.34 11.29 -2.72
CA LEU A 321 17.20 11.09 -3.88
C LEU A 321 16.54 10.29 -5.01
N MET A 322 15.84 9.18 -4.67
CA MET A 322 15.35 8.22 -5.66
C MET A 322 14.37 8.85 -6.66
N TYR A 323 13.42 9.68 -6.19
CA TYR A 323 12.48 10.34 -7.09
C TYR A 323 13.17 11.30 -8.08
N ARG A 324 14.33 11.86 -7.72
CA ARG A 324 15.14 12.75 -8.59
C ARG A 324 15.88 11.97 -9.67
N LEU A 325 16.17 10.70 -9.44
CA LEU A 325 16.78 9.77 -10.40
C LEU A 325 15.76 9.18 -11.38
N LEU A 326 14.47 9.20 -11.04
CA LEU A 326 13.42 8.61 -11.85
C LEU A 326 13.38 9.10 -13.30
N PRO A 327 13.52 10.40 -13.62
CA PRO A 327 13.56 10.86 -15.02
C PRO A 327 14.64 10.18 -15.87
N THR A 328 15.82 9.91 -15.29
CA THR A 328 16.89 9.18 -15.97
C THR A 328 16.47 7.75 -16.30
N LEU A 329 15.83 7.06 -15.35
CA LEU A 329 15.30 5.70 -15.58
C LEU A 329 14.22 5.69 -16.67
N VAL A 330 13.28 6.64 -16.63
CA VAL A 330 12.23 6.76 -17.63
C VAL A 330 12.80 7.04 -19.03
N ALA A 331 13.83 7.87 -19.13
CA ALA A 331 14.51 8.13 -20.40
C ALA A 331 15.18 6.86 -20.98
N GLU A 332 15.76 6.01 -20.14
CA GLU A 332 16.47 4.79 -20.57
C GLU A 332 15.53 3.63 -20.89
N MET A 333 14.48 3.42 -20.08
CA MET A 333 13.64 2.22 -20.17
C MET A 333 12.20 2.51 -20.63
N GLY A 334 11.73 3.76 -20.56
CA GLY A 334 10.33 4.10 -20.84
C GLY A 334 9.92 3.85 -22.29
N ARG A 335 10.86 3.79 -23.25
CA ARG A 335 10.56 3.42 -24.64
C ARG A 335 10.25 1.92 -24.78
N ALA A 336 10.94 1.08 -24.02
CA ALA A 336 10.70 -0.37 -24.04
C ALA A 336 9.50 -0.75 -23.16
N TYR A 337 9.25 0.04 -22.12
CA TYR A 337 8.21 -0.18 -21.10
C TYR A 337 7.37 1.08 -20.90
N PRO A 338 6.36 1.34 -21.77
CA PRO A 338 5.53 2.54 -21.69
C PRO A 338 4.81 2.75 -20.36
N GLU A 339 4.61 1.68 -19.57
CA GLU A 339 4.03 1.76 -18.24
C GLU A 339 4.83 2.65 -17.28
N LEU A 340 6.16 2.74 -17.44
CA LEU A 340 6.99 3.67 -16.65
C LEU A 340 6.62 5.12 -16.93
N GLN A 341 6.42 5.48 -18.20
CA GLN A 341 6.02 6.84 -18.59
C GLN A 341 4.61 7.16 -18.08
N ARG A 342 3.67 6.21 -18.22
CA ARG A 342 2.28 6.39 -17.75
C ARG A 342 2.20 6.55 -16.23
N ALA A 343 3.03 5.85 -15.49
CA ALA A 343 3.04 5.86 -14.03
C ALA A 343 4.06 6.82 -13.41
N GLU A 344 4.77 7.63 -14.19
CA GLU A 344 5.88 8.47 -13.73
C GLU A 344 5.49 9.36 -12.54
N ALA A 345 4.32 10.01 -12.61
CA ALA A 345 3.83 10.85 -11.53
C ALA A 345 3.55 10.04 -10.24
N LEU A 346 2.92 8.86 -10.36
CA LEU A 346 2.67 7.97 -9.22
C LEU A 346 3.97 7.46 -8.61
N ILE A 347 4.92 7.05 -9.44
CA ILE A 347 6.23 6.56 -8.99
C ILE A 347 6.97 7.67 -8.24
N SER A 348 7.05 8.88 -8.83
CA SER A 348 7.72 10.03 -8.25
C SER A 348 7.16 10.39 -6.87
N GLU A 349 5.83 10.55 -6.77
CA GLU A 349 5.18 10.89 -5.51
C GLU A 349 5.33 9.78 -4.45
N THR A 350 5.23 8.51 -4.85
CA THR A 350 5.39 7.37 -3.93
C THR A 350 6.82 7.30 -3.39
N LEU A 351 7.84 7.42 -4.25
CA LEU A 351 9.24 7.44 -3.85
C LEU A 351 9.52 8.59 -2.89
N LYS A 352 9.16 9.82 -3.27
CA LYS A 352 9.36 11.02 -2.47
C LYS A 352 8.70 10.93 -1.10
N LEU A 353 7.47 10.43 -1.04
CA LEU A 353 6.72 10.29 0.20
C LEU A 353 7.37 9.27 1.16
N GLU A 354 7.72 8.07 0.65
CA GLU A 354 8.35 7.03 1.49
C GLU A 354 9.75 7.48 1.94
N GLU A 355 10.54 8.14 1.08
CA GLU A 355 11.85 8.72 1.45
C GLU A 355 11.71 9.75 2.57
N THR A 356 10.76 10.70 2.44
CA THR A 356 10.54 11.75 3.44
C THR A 356 10.10 11.18 4.78
N ARG A 357 9.23 10.15 4.76
CA ARG A 357 8.75 9.48 5.98
C ARG A 357 9.84 8.64 6.64
N PHE A 358 10.59 7.90 5.81
CA PHE A 358 11.58 6.97 6.32
C PHE A 358 12.84 7.65 6.83
N SER A 359 13.24 8.83 6.31
CA SER A 359 14.40 9.59 6.80
C SER A 359 14.36 9.78 8.32
N LYS A 360 13.22 10.20 8.87
CA LYS A 360 13.03 10.36 10.32
C LYS A 360 13.10 9.04 11.09
N THR A 361 12.56 7.97 10.51
CA THR A 361 12.60 6.62 11.10
C THR A 361 14.01 6.05 11.06
N LEU A 362 14.73 6.28 9.98
CA LEU A 362 16.10 5.82 9.77
C LEU A 362 17.06 6.46 10.75
N GLU A 363 17.02 7.79 10.91
CA GLU A 363 17.85 8.51 11.88
C GLU A 363 17.62 7.98 13.31
N ARG A 364 16.36 7.85 13.71
CA ARG A 364 15.99 7.33 15.03
C ARG A 364 16.38 5.87 15.20
N GLY A 365 16.13 5.03 14.19
CA GLY A 365 16.47 3.60 14.22
C GLY A 365 17.97 3.35 14.32
N LEU A 366 18.78 4.09 13.55
CA LEU A 366 20.24 4.01 13.61
C LEU A 366 20.78 4.48 14.96
N SER A 367 20.27 5.57 15.53
CA SER A 367 20.65 6.04 16.86
C SER A 367 20.37 5.01 17.95
N LEU A 368 19.18 4.38 17.92
CA LEU A 368 18.81 3.31 18.85
C LEU A 368 19.64 2.03 18.64
N LEU A 369 19.97 1.70 17.39
CA LEU A 369 20.84 0.56 17.09
C LEU A 369 22.27 0.81 17.58
N GLU A 370 22.78 2.02 17.40
CA GLU A 370 24.09 2.43 17.88
C GLU A 370 24.15 2.35 19.41
N GLU A 371 23.13 2.86 20.11
CA GLU A 371 23.01 2.73 21.57
C GLU A 371 22.95 1.25 22.02
N ALA A 372 22.12 0.42 21.35
CA ALA A 372 21.96 -0.99 21.66
C ALA A 372 23.21 -1.85 21.35
N SER A 373 24.09 -1.38 20.48
CA SER A 373 25.33 -2.07 20.07
C SER A 373 26.61 -1.35 20.51
N ALA A 374 26.52 -0.34 21.39
CA ALA A 374 27.65 0.47 21.81
C ALA A 374 28.79 -0.34 22.45
N ASP A 375 28.45 -1.35 23.24
CA ASP A 375 29.40 -2.22 23.96
C ASP A 375 29.75 -3.49 23.17
N MET A 376 29.32 -3.62 21.89
CA MET A 376 29.50 -4.80 21.07
C MET A 376 30.67 -4.63 20.08
N GLY A 377 31.44 -5.70 19.87
CA GLY A 377 32.55 -5.76 18.96
C GLY A 377 32.40 -6.81 17.85
N GLU A 378 33.44 -6.97 17.05
CA GLU A 378 33.50 -7.98 15.98
C GLU A 378 33.33 -9.40 16.54
N GLY A 379 32.41 -10.17 15.97
CA GLY A 379 32.03 -11.51 16.43
C GLY A 379 30.92 -11.56 17.48
N ASP A 380 30.47 -10.42 18.00
CA ASP A 380 29.31 -10.37 18.89
C ASP A 380 27.98 -10.52 18.13
N ARG A 381 26.91 -10.82 18.87
CA ARG A 381 25.58 -11.06 18.30
C ARG A 381 24.50 -10.22 18.97
N LEU A 382 23.84 -9.33 18.22
CA LEU A 382 22.69 -8.55 18.71
C LEU A 382 21.49 -9.47 18.95
N GLY A 383 20.88 -9.38 20.15
CA GLY A 383 19.75 -10.21 20.55
C GLY A 383 18.51 -10.00 19.67
N GLY A 384 17.80 -11.10 19.36
CA GLY A 384 16.62 -11.10 18.50
C GLY A 384 15.46 -10.25 19.01
N GLU A 385 15.26 -10.18 20.33
CA GLU A 385 14.23 -9.31 20.95
C GLU A 385 14.53 -7.81 20.73
N THR A 386 15.80 -7.41 20.75
CA THR A 386 16.21 -6.03 20.47
C THR A 386 15.98 -5.69 18.99
N ALA A 387 16.35 -6.60 18.09
CA ALA A 387 16.09 -6.46 16.66
C ALA A 387 14.58 -6.42 16.36
N PHE A 388 13.79 -7.26 17.04
CA PHE A 388 12.33 -7.25 16.92
C PHE A 388 11.71 -5.94 17.43
N LYS A 389 12.18 -5.40 18.54
CA LYS A 389 11.72 -4.10 19.05
C LYS A 389 12.03 -2.95 18.10
N LEU A 390 13.20 -2.95 17.45
CA LEU A 390 13.55 -1.99 16.39
C LEU A 390 12.57 -2.10 15.21
N TYR A 391 12.22 -3.31 14.82
CA TYR A 391 11.28 -3.57 13.73
C TYR A 391 9.83 -3.16 14.08
N ASP A 392 9.29 -3.71 15.16
CA ASP A 392 7.87 -3.59 15.54
C ASP A 392 7.50 -2.20 16.04
N THR A 393 8.32 -1.65 16.94
CA THR A 393 8.01 -0.37 17.62
C THR A 393 8.49 0.84 16.83
N TYR A 394 9.62 0.72 16.16
CA TYR A 394 10.27 1.84 15.48
C TYR A 394 10.26 1.75 13.95
N GLY A 395 9.72 0.66 13.39
CA GLY A 395 9.62 0.44 11.94
C GLY A 395 10.98 0.30 11.22
N PHE A 396 12.04 -0.09 11.97
CA PHE A 396 13.39 -0.29 11.46
C PHE A 396 13.61 -1.75 11.07
N PRO A 397 13.62 -2.09 9.77
CA PRO A 397 13.64 -3.48 9.30
C PRO A 397 14.85 -4.29 9.75
N LEU A 398 14.66 -5.61 9.91
CA LEU A 398 15.70 -6.55 10.32
C LEU A 398 16.93 -6.53 9.39
N ASP A 399 16.69 -6.52 8.08
CA ASP A 399 17.75 -6.49 7.07
C ASP A 399 18.58 -5.21 7.13
N LEU A 400 17.97 -4.06 7.45
CA LEU A 400 18.72 -2.83 7.70
C LEU A 400 19.52 -2.89 9.01
N THR A 401 18.99 -3.58 10.03
CA THR A 401 19.72 -3.86 11.26
C THR A 401 20.95 -4.72 10.97
N GLN A 402 20.78 -5.81 10.21
CA GLN A 402 21.87 -6.70 9.78
C GLN A 402 22.91 -5.96 8.93
N ASP A 403 22.45 -5.20 7.95
CA ASP A 403 23.33 -4.47 7.04
C ASP A 403 24.11 -3.34 7.77
N ALA A 404 23.49 -2.69 8.77
CA ALA A 404 24.16 -1.69 9.59
C ALA A 404 25.25 -2.29 10.48
N LEU A 405 25.06 -3.49 10.99
CA LEU A 405 25.98 -4.18 11.87
C LEU A 405 27.06 -4.97 11.12
N ARG A 406 26.81 -5.35 9.86
CA ARG A 406 27.76 -6.09 9.01
C ARG A 406 29.12 -5.41 8.89
N GLN A 407 29.15 -4.07 8.73
CA GLN A 407 30.40 -3.31 8.63
C GLN A 407 31.24 -3.34 9.92
N ARG A 408 30.61 -3.65 11.06
CA ARG A 408 31.24 -3.81 12.37
C ARG A 408 31.53 -5.27 12.74
N GLY A 409 31.22 -6.21 11.84
CA GLY A 409 31.41 -7.65 12.10
C GLY A 409 30.46 -8.20 13.18
N ILE A 410 29.33 -7.54 13.44
CA ILE A 410 28.34 -7.94 14.47
C ILE A 410 27.20 -8.67 13.76
N GLU A 411 26.86 -9.87 14.26
CA GLU A 411 25.73 -10.67 13.77
C GLU A 411 24.41 -10.28 14.46
N VAL A 412 23.28 -10.70 13.89
CA VAL A 412 21.95 -10.53 14.50
C VAL A 412 21.33 -11.91 14.76
N ASP A 413 20.72 -12.09 15.92
CA ASP A 413 19.97 -13.28 16.28
C ASP A 413 18.63 -13.36 15.53
N THR A 414 18.68 -13.90 14.31
CA THR A 414 17.52 -14.04 13.42
C THR A 414 16.49 -15.06 13.94
N GLU A 415 16.94 -16.09 14.68
CA GLU A 415 16.02 -17.08 15.26
C GLU A 415 15.23 -16.49 16.43
N GLY A 416 15.90 -15.75 17.31
CA GLY A 416 15.22 -15.00 18.37
C GLY A 416 14.25 -13.94 17.82
N PHE A 417 14.61 -13.28 16.71
CA PHE A 417 13.72 -12.35 16.01
C PHE A 417 12.47 -13.07 15.45
N LYS A 418 12.64 -14.22 14.78
CA LYS A 418 11.52 -15.02 14.27
C LYS A 418 10.60 -15.50 15.39
N ALA A 419 11.16 -15.96 16.50
CA ALA A 419 10.38 -16.37 17.67
C ALA A 419 9.55 -15.23 18.26
N ALA A 420 10.09 -14.00 18.32
CA ALA A 420 9.37 -12.80 18.77
C ALA A 420 8.25 -12.42 17.80
N MET A 421 8.50 -12.49 16.48
CA MET A 421 7.52 -12.26 15.42
C MET A 421 6.35 -13.24 15.48
N GLU A 422 6.62 -14.53 15.67
CA GLU A 422 5.57 -15.56 15.75
C GLU A 422 4.70 -15.41 17.01
N ARG A 423 5.28 -15.00 18.14
CA ARG A 423 4.51 -14.65 19.34
C ARG A 423 3.53 -13.51 19.07
N GLN A 424 3.99 -12.43 18.44
CA GLN A 424 3.13 -11.29 18.08
C GLN A 424 2.02 -11.70 17.11
N LYS A 425 2.34 -12.49 16.08
CA LYS A 425 1.34 -13.01 15.14
C LYS A 425 0.29 -13.90 15.83
N ALA A 426 0.72 -14.72 16.79
CA ALA A 426 -0.19 -15.56 17.57
C ALA A 426 -1.15 -14.71 18.44
N GLU A 427 -0.64 -13.66 19.07
CA GLU A 427 -1.45 -12.69 19.84
C GLU A 427 -2.43 -11.93 18.94
N ALA A 428 -1.98 -11.49 17.76
CA ALA A 428 -2.83 -10.84 16.77
C ALA A 428 -3.93 -11.77 16.23
N ARG A 429 -3.62 -13.05 15.95
CA ARG A 429 -4.60 -14.08 15.55
C ARG A 429 -5.60 -14.38 16.66
N ALA A 430 -5.18 -14.43 17.91
CA ALA A 430 -6.09 -14.65 19.06
C ALA A 430 -7.11 -13.51 19.26
N SER A 431 -6.79 -12.32 18.77
CA SER A 431 -7.67 -11.14 18.79
C SER A 431 -8.56 -10.99 17.54
N TRP A 432 -8.37 -11.83 16.51
CA TRP A 432 -9.09 -11.74 15.24
C TRP A 432 -10.13 -12.85 15.08
N SER A 433 -11.42 -12.49 15.11
CA SER A 433 -12.54 -13.39 14.78
C SER A 433 -12.86 -13.28 13.30
N GLY A 434 -12.18 -14.03 12.44
CA GLY A 434 -12.40 -14.05 10.98
C GLY A 434 -13.29 -15.21 10.54
N SER A 435 -14.19 -14.91 9.59
CA SER A 435 -15.13 -15.84 8.93
C SER A 435 -14.40 -16.81 7.98
N GLY A 436 -14.68 -18.12 8.13
CA GLY A 436 -14.25 -19.15 7.20
C GLY A 436 -15.12 -19.21 5.95
N ASP A 437 -14.53 -19.58 4.80
CA ASP A 437 -15.25 -20.09 3.61
C ASP A 437 -14.25 -20.62 2.56
N ALA A 438 -13.73 -21.84 2.75
CA ALA A 438 -12.99 -22.53 1.68
C ALA A 438 -13.71 -23.78 1.14
N ALA A 439 -14.73 -24.29 1.83
CA ALA A 439 -15.44 -25.53 1.44
C ALA A 439 -16.67 -25.29 0.53
N THR A 440 -17.11 -24.04 0.38
CA THR A 440 -18.36 -23.69 -0.32
C THR A 440 -18.17 -23.36 -1.80
N GLU A 441 -16.94 -23.24 -2.30
CA GLU A 441 -16.71 -22.85 -3.69
C GLU A 441 -16.85 -24.01 -4.70
N THR A 442 -16.53 -25.23 -4.32
CA THR A 442 -16.53 -26.41 -5.21
C THR A 442 -17.89 -26.67 -5.86
N ILE A 443 -19.00 -26.53 -5.11
CA ILE A 443 -20.36 -26.78 -5.60
C ILE A 443 -20.74 -25.87 -6.78
N TRP A 444 -20.23 -24.62 -6.81
CA TRP A 444 -20.55 -23.66 -7.88
C TRP A 444 -19.86 -24.01 -9.21
N TYR A 445 -18.66 -24.61 -9.17
CA TYR A 445 -17.99 -25.14 -10.35
C TYR A 445 -18.72 -26.38 -10.91
N GLU A 446 -19.16 -27.31 -10.03
CA GLU A 446 -19.93 -28.48 -10.44
C GLU A 446 -21.29 -28.09 -11.07
N ILE A 447 -21.96 -27.07 -10.49
CA ILE A 447 -23.20 -26.52 -11.05
C ILE A 447 -22.90 -25.87 -12.41
N LYS A 448 -21.85 -25.05 -12.53
CA LYS A 448 -21.45 -24.43 -13.81
C LYS A 448 -21.17 -25.46 -14.89
N ASP A 449 -20.41 -26.51 -14.59
CA ASP A 449 -20.07 -27.56 -15.56
C ASP A 449 -21.31 -28.26 -16.12
N ARG A 450 -22.37 -28.32 -15.31
CA ARG A 450 -23.64 -28.96 -15.71
C ARG A 450 -24.61 -28.03 -16.42
N VAL A 451 -24.72 -26.76 -15.96
CA VAL A 451 -25.80 -25.85 -16.43
C VAL A 451 -25.26 -24.69 -17.28
N GLY A 452 -23.96 -24.52 -17.36
CA GLY A 452 -23.31 -23.40 -18.03
C GLY A 452 -23.27 -22.11 -17.22
N ALA A 453 -22.78 -21.05 -17.86
CA ALA A 453 -22.80 -19.70 -17.29
C ALA A 453 -24.22 -19.12 -17.36
N THR A 454 -24.56 -18.24 -16.42
CA THR A 454 -25.86 -17.53 -16.44
C THR A 454 -25.76 -16.34 -17.39
N ASP A 455 -26.74 -16.20 -18.30
CA ASP A 455 -26.83 -15.03 -19.19
C ASP A 455 -27.32 -13.82 -18.40
N PHE A 456 -26.51 -12.74 -18.42
CA PHE A 456 -26.86 -11.49 -17.74
C PHE A 456 -27.59 -10.51 -18.66
N LEU A 457 -28.83 -10.21 -18.35
CA LEU A 457 -29.72 -9.32 -19.13
C LEU A 457 -29.86 -7.92 -18.50
N GLY A 458 -29.29 -7.71 -17.30
CA GLY A 458 -29.57 -6.55 -16.45
C GLY A 458 -28.94 -5.22 -16.92
N TYR A 459 -28.24 -5.21 -18.06
CA TYR A 459 -27.84 -3.94 -18.71
C TYR A 459 -29.04 -3.22 -19.34
N ASP A 460 -29.97 -4.01 -19.92
CA ASP A 460 -31.07 -3.49 -20.75
C ASP A 460 -32.43 -3.57 -20.04
N THR A 461 -32.62 -4.51 -19.12
CA THR A 461 -33.90 -4.76 -18.45
C THR A 461 -33.74 -5.04 -16.95
N GLU A 462 -34.76 -4.70 -16.18
CA GLU A 462 -34.92 -5.01 -14.76
C GLU A 462 -35.86 -6.21 -14.53
N THR A 463 -36.49 -6.75 -15.58
CA THR A 463 -37.40 -7.91 -15.52
C THR A 463 -37.03 -8.93 -16.59
N ALA A 464 -37.11 -10.20 -16.28
CA ALA A 464 -36.90 -11.28 -17.24
C ALA A 464 -37.66 -12.56 -16.81
N GLU A 465 -37.87 -13.46 -17.77
CA GLU A 465 -38.24 -14.86 -17.48
C GLU A 465 -36.95 -15.68 -17.44
N GLY A 466 -36.90 -16.66 -16.55
CA GLY A 466 -35.82 -17.62 -16.44
C GLY A 466 -36.29 -18.99 -15.98
N VAL A 467 -35.43 -19.99 -16.12
CA VAL A 467 -35.65 -21.34 -15.62
C VAL A 467 -34.70 -21.61 -14.45
N ILE A 468 -35.24 -22.10 -13.33
CA ILE A 468 -34.42 -22.46 -12.16
C ILE A 468 -33.58 -23.69 -12.50
N GLN A 469 -32.25 -23.51 -12.51
CA GLN A 469 -31.30 -24.55 -12.88
C GLN A 469 -30.75 -25.34 -11.69
N ALA A 470 -30.58 -24.67 -10.55
CA ALA A 470 -30.11 -25.28 -9.31
C ALA A 470 -30.65 -24.54 -8.09
N ILE A 471 -30.90 -25.28 -7.01
CA ILE A 471 -31.24 -24.74 -5.69
C ILE A 471 -30.25 -25.34 -4.70
N VAL A 472 -29.56 -24.50 -3.94
CA VAL A 472 -28.61 -24.91 -2.91
C VAL A 472 -29.11 -24.47 -1.54
N ARG A 473 -29.12 -25.37 -0.58
CA ARG A 473 -29.51 -25.13 0.81
C ARG A 473 -28.43 -25.71 1.72
N ASP A 474 -27.92 -24.88 2.66
CA ASP A 474 -26.90 -25.28 3.61
C ASP A 474 -25.64 -25.91 2.96
N GLY A 475 -25.25 -25.38 1.78
CA GLY A 475 -24.08 -25.85 1.02
C GLY A 475 -24.31 -27.16 0.24
N ALA A 476 -25.54 -27.69 0.17
CA ALA A 476 -25.87 -28.87 -0.61
C ALA A 476 -27.01 -28.58 -1.62
N GLU A 477 -26.89 -29.17 -2.81
CA GLU A 477 -27.91 -29.05 -3.86
C GLU A 477 -29.17 -29.85 -3.46
N VAL A 478 -30.32 -29.21 -3.61
CA VAL A 478 -31.65 -29.82 -3.36
C VAL A 478 -32.56 -29.67 -4.56
N LYS A 479 -33.52 -30.58 -4.73
CA LYS A 479 -34.45 -30.56 -5.86
C LYS A 479 -35.61 -29.56 -5.69
N ALA A 480 -35.92 -29.22 -4.45
CA ALA A 480 -37.01 -28.30 -4.15
C ALA A 480 -36.79 -27.62 -2.79
N ALA A 481 -37.43 -26.44 -2.59
CA ALA A 481 -37.44 -25.69 -1.35
C ALA A 481 -38.86 -25.11 -1.12
N LYS A 482 -39.28 -25.00 0.14
CA LYS A 482 -40.60 -24.56 0.54
C LYS A 482 -40.61 -23.28 1.37
N ALA A 483 -41.77 -22.69 1.52
CA ALA A 483 -41.94 -21.47 2.31
C ALA A 483 -41.27 -21.55 3.69
N GLY A 484 -40.47 -20.55 3.99
CA GLY A 484 -39.60 -20.42 5.16
C GLY A 484 -38.13 -20.86 4.93
N ASP A 485 -37.81 -21.59 3.86
CA ASP A 485 -36.44 -21.97 3.54
C ASP A 485 -35.65 -20.78 2.99
N THR A 486 -34.40 -20.65 3.42
CA THR A 486 -33.40 -19.74 2.81
C THR A 486 -32.51 -20.57 1.90
N VAL A 487 -32.41 -20.17 0.65
CA VAL A 487 -31.74 -20.91 -0.42
C VAL A 487 -30.93 -19.99 -1.33
N ASP A 488 -29.93 -20.55 -1.97
CA ASP A 488 -29.19 -19.93 -3.08
C ASP A 488 -29.73 -20.56 -4.38
N VAL A 489 -30.23 -19.70 -5.29
CA VAL A 489 -30.89 -20.13 -6.54
C VAL A 489 -30.07 -19.71 -7.74
N VAL A 490 -29.86 -20.62 -8.68
CA VAL A 490 -29.22 -20.39 -9.99
C VAL A 490 -30.26 -20.52 -11.07
N VAL A 491 -30.25 -19.54 -11.99
CA VAL A 491 -31.15 -19.51 -13.18
C VAL A 491 -30.35 -19.47 -14.47
N ASN A 492 -30.94 -19.88 -15.60
CA ASN A 492 -30.24 -19.84 -16.90
C ASN A 492 -29.94 -18.43 -17.39
N GLN A 493 -30.81 -17.45 -17.08
CA GLN A 493 -30.61 -16.03 -17.40
C GLN A 493 -31.23 -15.15 -16.31
N THR A 494 -30.65 -13.95 -16.09
CA THR A 494 -31.07 -13.07 -14.99
C THR A 494 -30.89 -11.58 -15.29
N PRO A 495 -31.85 -10.72 -14.86
CA PRO A 495 -31.62 -9.27 -14.85
C PRO A 495 -30.87 -8.80 -13.58
N PHE A 496 -30.65 -9.68 -12.59
CA PHE A 496 -29.99 -9.36 -11.33
C PHE A 496 -28.49 -9.26 -11.51
N TYR A 497 -27.89 -8.12 -11.13
CA TYR A 497 -26.45 -7.94 -11.13
C TYR A 497 -25.83 -8.70 -9.94
N GLY A 498 -24.89 -9.57 -10.20
CA GLY A 498 -24.08 -10.23 -9.18
C GLY A 498 -22.95 -9.33 -8.70
N GLU A 499 -22.75 -9.23 -7.39
CA GLU A 499 -21.73 -8.41 -6.77
C GLU A 499 -20.36 -8.60 -7.44
N SER A 500 -19.80 -7.52 -7.98
CA SER A 500 -18.53 -7.51 -8.70
C SER A 500 -18.02 -6.07 -8.85
N GLY A 501 -16.69 -5.87 -8.95
CA GLY A 501 -16.09 -4.55 -9.21
C GLY A 501 -16.45 -3.47 -8.20
N GLY A 502 -16.84 -3.86 -6.97
CA GLY A 502 -17.29 -2.95 -5.91
C GLY A 502 -18.76 -2.54 -5.97
N GLN A 503 -19.51 -2.91 -7.02
CA GLN A 503 -20.96 -2.72 -7.06
C GLN A 503 -21.65 -3.86 -6.31
N MET A 504 -22.51 -3.53 -5.34
CA MET A 504 -23.31 -4.51 -4.58
C MET A 504 -24.28 -5.27 -5.48
N GLY A 505 -24.51 -6.52 -5.12
CA GLY A 505 -25.49 -7.39 -5.75
C GLY A 505 -26.92 -6.84 -5.65
N ASP A 506 -27.77 -7.18 -6.62
CA ASP A 506 -29.15 -6.76 -6.62
C ASP A 506 -30.05 -7.54 -5.68
N GLN A 507 -31.15 -6.92 -5.35
CA GLN A 507 -32.27 -7.47 -4.58
C GLN A 507 -33.54 -7.41 -5.43
N GLY A 508 -34.54 -8.20 -5.05
CA GLY A 508 -35.83 -8.21 -5.74
C GLY A 508 -36.62 -9.48 -5.51
N VAL A 509 -37.35 -9.93 -6.50
CA VAL A 509 -38.29 -11.04 -6.42
C VAL A 509 -38.09 -12.05 -7.54
N ILE A 510 -38.17 -13.34 -7.20
CA ILE A 510 -38.30 -14.45 -8.16
C ILE A 510 -39.62 -15.12 -7.87
N ALA A 511 -40.53 -15.17 -8.84
CA ALA A 511 -41.88 -15.74 -8.66
C ALA A 511 -42.29 -16.61 -9.83
N GLY A 512 -43.12 -17.61 -9.58
CA GLY A 512 -43.71 -18.47 -10.59
C GLY A 512 -45.07 -18.97 -10.15
N GLU A 513 -45.60 -19.94 -10.88
CA GLU A 513 -46.91 -20.49 -10.56
C GLU A 513 -46.89 -21.23 -9.19
N GLY A 514 -47.52 -20.61 -8.19
CA GLY A 514 -47.65 -21.15 -6.85
C GLY A 514 -46.46 -20.99 -5.93
N TYR A 515 -45.46 -20.17 -6.28
CA TYR A 515 -44.32 -19.88 -5.43
C TYR A 515 -43.78 -18.44 -5.59
N ARG A 516 -43.15 -17.93 -4.50
CA ARG A 516 -42.50 -16.62 -4.45
C ARG A 516 -41.24 -16.66 -3.57
N LEU A 517 -40.17 -16.07 -4.03
CA LEU A 517 -38.90 -15.90 -3.32
C LEU A 517 -38.55 -14.42 -3.23
N GLU A 518 -38.15 -13.98 -2.04
CA GLU A 518 -37.56 -12.64 -1.84
C GLU A 518 -36.04 -12.73 -1.89
N VAL A 519 -35.41 -12.12 -2.94
CA VAL A 519 -33.99 -12.12 -3.14
C VAL A 519 -33.37 -11.01 -2.29
N SER A 520 -32.51 -11.38 -1.34
CA SER A 520 -31.83 -10.48 -0.43
C SER A 520 -30.45 -10.05 -0.93
N ASP A 521 -29.84 -10.84 -1.82
CA ASP A 521 -28.52 -10.56 -2.41
C ASP A 521 -28.29 -11.39 -3.67
N THR A 522 -27.41 -10.92 -4.54
CA THR A 522 -26.97 -11.65 -5.73
C THR A 522 -25.47 -11.63 -5.82
N GLN A 523 -24.83 -12.80 -5.89
CA GLN A 523 -23.40 -12.99 -5.92
C GLN A 523 -22.97 -13.60 -7.25
N LYS A 524 -21.77 -13.27 -7.72
CA LYS A 524 -21.15 -13.93 -8.86
C LYS A 524 -20.16 -14.97 -8.37
N ARG A 525 -20.36 -16.24 -8.71
CA ARG A 525 -19.57 -17.40 -8.27
C ARG A 525 -19.11 -18.22 -9.48
N GLY A 526 -18.12 -19.09 -9.31
CA GLY A 526 -17.72 -20.10 -10.28
C GLY A 526 -17.55 -19.58 -11.70
N GLU A 527 -16.89 -18.41 -11.88
CA GLU A 527 -16.60 -17.83 -13.22
C GLU A 527 -17.83 -17.66 -14.15
N GLY A 528 -18.93 -17.07 -13.67
CA GLY A 528 -20.07 -16.70 -14.50
C GLY A 528 -21.41 -17.24 -14.06
N VAL A 529 -21.50 -17.90 -12.91
CA VAL A 529 -22.78 -18.29 -12.31
C VAL A 529 -23.29 -17.17 -11.41
N PHE A 530 -24.55 -16.72 -11.65
CA PHE A 530 -25.21 -15.75 -10.78
C PHE A 530 -26.05 -16.48 -9.75
N VAL A 531 -25.72 -16.30 -8.49
CA VAL A 531 -26.31 -16.96 -7.33
C VAL A 531 -27.22 -15.99 -6.59
N HIS A 532 -28.54 -16.25 -6.60
CA HIS A 532 -29.54 -15.42 -5.97
C HIS A 532 -29.81 -15.97 -4.56
N ARG A 533 -29.34 -15.28 -3.51
CA ARG A 533 -29.66 -15.64 -2.13
C ARG A 533 -31.08 -15.18 -1.80
N ALA A 534 -31.96 -16.11 -1.55
CA ALA A 534 -33.38 -15.82 -1.40
C ALA A 534 -34.03 -16.60 -0.26
N THR A 535 -35.13 -16.05 0.27
CA THR A 535 -36.03 -16.75 1.17
C THR A 535 -37.33 -17.09 0.42
N VAL A 536 -37.76 -18.33 0.45
CA VAL A 536 -39.07 -18.74 -0.10
C VAL A 536 -40.14 -18.14 0.78
N SER A 537 -40.85 -17.12 0.28
CA SER A 537 -41.92 -16.44 1.02
C SER A 537 -43.26 -17.16 0.87
N GLU A 538 -43.50 -17.81 -0.28
CA GLU A 538 -44.76 -18.51 -0.56
C GLU A 538 -44.48 -19.79 -1.37
N GLY A 539 -45.25 -20.85 -1.07
CA GLY A 539 -45.33 -22.08 -1.84
C GLY A 539 -44.10 -22.98 -1.77
N GLU A 540 -43.83 -23.70 -2.87
CA GLU A 540 -42.70 -24.60 -3.05
C GLU A 540 -42.10 -24.40 -4.44
N VAL A 541 -40.78 -24.16 -4.49
CA VAL A 541 -40.02 -24.00 -5.74
C VAL A 541 -39.21 -25.24 -6.03
N SER A 542 -39.12 -25.65 -7.30
CA SER A 542 -38.32 -26.81 -7.74
C SER A 542 -37.42 -26.47 -8.92
N THR A 543 -36.34 -27.25 -9.06
CA THR A 543 -35.48 -27.19 -10.28
C THR A 543 -36.31 -27.48 -11.51
N GLY A 544 -36.09 -26.73 -12.59
CA GLY A 544 -36.82 -26.79 -13.85
C GLY A 544 -38.05 -25.88 -13.91
N ALA A 545 -38.45 -25.24 -12.78
CA ALA A 545 -39.59 -24.33 -12.75
C ALA A 545 -39.27 -23.04 -13.54
N VAL A 546 -40.30 -22.54 -14.26
CA VAL A 546 -40.22 -21.22 -14.94
C VAL A 546 -40.46 -20.13 -13.91
N ALA A 547 -39.65 -19.11 -13.94
CA ALA A 547 -39.64 -17.99 -13.01
C ALA A 547 -39.73 -16.65 -13.71
N GLN A 548 -40.53 -15.74 -13.19
CA GLN A 548 -40.43 -14.30 -13.46
C GLN A 548 -39.44 -13.69 -12.45
N LEU A 549 -38.46 -12.96 -12.96
CA LEU A 549 -37.40 -12.29 -12.20
C LEU A 549 -37.64 -10.79 -12.25
N GLU A 550 -37.75 -10.14 -11.10
CA GLU A 550 -37.97 -8.68 -10.99
C GLU A 550 -36.99 -8.07 -9.99
N VAL A 551 -36.12 -7.18 -10.49
CA VAL A 551 -35.12 -6.44 -9.67
C VAL A 551 -35.83 -5.30 -8.95
N ASP A 552 -35.44 -4.97 -7.69
CA ASP A 552 -35.83 -3.72 -7.03
C ASP A 552 -35.29 -2.51 -7.81
N GLN A 553 -36.16 -1.94 -8.66
CA GLN A 553 -35.85 -0.82 -9.53
C GLN A 553 -35.37 0.41 -8.76
N SER A 554 -35.97 0.67 -7.59
CA SER A 554 -35.65 1.83 -6.77
C SER A 554 -34.22 1.72 -6.21
N ARG A 555 -33.86 0.52 -5.76
CA ARG A 555 -32.51 0.22 -5.28
C ARG A 555 -31.50 0.27 -6.43
N ARG A 556 -31.79 -0.38 -7.57
CA ARG A 556 -30.94 -0.43 -8.76
C ARG A 556 -30.66 0.99 -9.31
N THR A 557 -31.67 1.86 -9.35
CA THR A 557 -31.51 3.24 -9.83
C THR A 557 -30.52 4.03 -8.97
N ARG A 558 -30.59 3.87 -7.64
CA ARG A 558 -29.63 4.51 -6.73
C ARG A 558 -28.20 3.96 -6.90
N ILE A 559 -28.07 2.65 -7.10
CA ILE A 559 -26.77 2.00 -7.36
C ILE A 559 -26.18 2.52 -8.68
N ARG A 560 -26.97 2.58 -9.78
CA ARG A 560 -26.54 3.12 -11.07
C ARG A 560 -26.06 4.56 -10.96
N ALA A 561 -26.77 5.40 -10.20
CA ALA A 561 -26.39 6.80 -9.96
C ALA A 561 -25.04 6.88 -9.21
N ASN A 562 -24.89 6.11 -8.14
CA ASN A 562 -23.65 6.06 -7.37
C ASN A 562 -22.49 5.48 -8.19
N HIS A 563 -22.72 4.48 -9.02
CA HIS A 563 -21.69 3.88 -9.87
C HIS A 563 -21.20 4.88 -10.95
N SER A 564 -22.13 5.50 -11.65
CA SER A 564 -21.77 6.50 -12.67
C SER A 564 -21.10 7.74 -12.06
N ALA A 565 -21.53 8.17 -10.87
CA ALA A 565 -20.87 9.26 -10.14
C ALA A 565 -19.44 8.90 -9.72
N THR A 566 -19.16 7.64 -9.42
CA THR A 566 -17.80 7.17 -9.10
C THR A 566 -16.83 7.44 -10.25
N HIS A 567 -17.23 7.16 -11.50
CA HIS A 567 -16.44 7.44 -12.69
C HIS A 567 -16.22 8.94 -12.91
N LEU A 568 -17.27 9.76 -12.73
CA LEU A 568 -17.14 11.21 -12.85
C LEU A 568 -16.21 11.81 -11.78
N LEU A 569 -16.31 11.31 -10.54
CA LEU A 569 -15.42 11.70 -9.45
C LEU A 569 -13.98 11.22 -9.71
N HIS A 570 -13.80 10.04 -10.26
CA HIS A 570 -12.47 9.52 -10.59
C HIS A 570 -11.74 10.46 -11.55
N GLU A 571 -12.37 10.85 -12.64
CA GLU A 571 -11.75 11.77 -13.60
C GLU A 571 -11.55 13.17 -13.00
N ALA A 572 -12.54 13.71 -12.24
CA ALA A 572 -12.38 14.98 -11.54
C ALA A 572 -11.18 15.00 -10.59
N LEU A 573 -11.01 13.91 -9.82
CA LEU A 573 -9.88 13.73 -8.92
C LEU A 573 -8.54 13.68 -9.68
N ARG A 574 -8.51 13.05 -10.85
CA ARG A 574 -7.32 13.02 -11.71
C ARG A 574 -6.97 14.39 -12.29
N GLU A 575 -7.98 15.16 -12.68
CA GLU A 575 -7.74 16.51 -13.20
C GLU A 575 -7.27 17.48 -12.11
N VAL A 576 -7.82 17.38 -10.89
CA VAL A 576 -7.49 18.28 -9.77
C VAL A 576 -6.20 17.88 -9.05
N LEU A 577 -6.02 16.59 -8.77
CA LEU A 577 -4.90 16.10 -7.95
C LEU A 577 -3.73 15.59 -8.78
N GLY A 578 -3.97 15.21 -10.05
CA GLY A 578 -2.98 14.70 -10.97
C GLY A 578 -3.22 13.26 -11.44
N THR A 579 -2.55 12.88 -12.52
CA THR A 579 -2.72 11.59 -13.20
C THR A 579 -2.27 10.36 -12.39
N HIS A 580 -1.62 10.55 -11.25
CA HIS A 580 -1.25 9.48 -10.31
C HIS A 580 -2.46 8.90 -9.56
N VAL A 581 -3.61 9.60 -9.58
CA VAL A 581 -4.84 9.09 -8.96
C VAL A 581 -5.33 7.86 -9.71
N ALA A 582 -5.42 6.74 -9.00
CA ALA A 582 -5.91 5.46 -9.51
C ALA A 582 -6.79 4.79 -8.44
N GLN A 583 -7.79 4.04 -8.87
CA GLN A 583 -8.66 3.28 -7.98
C GLN A 583 -7.86 2.20 -7.23
N LYS A 584 -8.07 2.12 -5.91
CA LYS A 584 -7.54 1.07 -5.02
C LYS A 584 -8.65 0.22 -4.40
N GLY A 585 -9.84 0.71 -4.41
CA GLY A 585 -11.04 0.02 -3.96
C GLY A 585 -12.28 0.84 -4.25
N SER A 586 -13.42 0.17 -4.34
CA SER A 586 -14.72 0.82 -4.55
C SER A 586 -15.81 0.07 -3.79
N LEU A 587 -16.80 0.78 -3.31
CA LEU A 587 -18.08 0.26 -2.85
C LEU A 587 -19.18 1.16 -3.42
N VAL A 588 -20.03 0.55 -4.23
CA VAL A 588 -21.20 1.20 -4.80
C VAL A 588 -22.45 0.57 -4.19
N ALA A 589 -22.97 1.25 -3.17
CA ALA A 589 -24.17 0.86 -2.44
C ALA A 589 -25.37 1.77 -2.83
N PRO A 590 -26.62 1.40 -2.48
CA PRO A 590 -27.79 2.21 -2.82
C PRO A 590 -27.87 3.52 -2.02
N ASP A 591 -27.21 3.62 -0.87
CA ASP A 591 -27.24 4.76 0.05
C ASP A 591 -26.05 5.68 -0.11
N ARG A 592 -24.90 5.19 -0.59
CA ARG A 592 -23.66 5.94 -0.79
C ARG A 592 -22.71 5.25 -1.76
N LEU A 593 -21.72 5.99 -2.21
CA LEU A 593 -20.52 5.44 -2.82
C LEU A 593 -19.30 5.65 -1.90
N ARG A 594 -18.35 4.72 -1.98
CA ARG A 594 -17.04 4.80 -1.36
C ARG A 594 -15.99 4.51 -2.41
N PHE A 595 -15.02 5.42 -2.52
CA PHE A 595 -13.98 5.33 -3.54
C PHE A 595 -12.60 5.50 -2.91
N ASP A 596 -11.80 4.47 -2.94
CA ASP A 596 -10.45 4.45 -2.39
C ASP A 596 -9.45 4.71 -3.53
N ILE A 597 -8.63 5.74 -3.39
CA ILE A 597 -7.70 6.21 -4.42
C ILE A 597 -6.26 6.25 -3.94
N SER A 598 -5.31 6.11 -4.87
CA SER A 598 -3.91 6.42 -4.62
C SER A 598 -3.73 7.93 -4.54
N HIS A 599 -3.50 8.46 -3.31
CA HIS A 599 -3.13 9.85 -3.08
C HIS A 599 -2.41 9.99 -1.74
N PRO A 600 -1.24 10.69 -1.68
CA PRO A 600 -0.36 10.65 -0.53
C PRO A 600 -0.77 11.58 0.63
N LYS A 601 -1.56 12.63 0.36
CA LYS A 601 -1.90 13.69 1.33
C LYS A 601 -3.42 13.89 1.46
N PRO A 602 -3.92 14.48 2.54
CA PRO A 602 -5.32 14.94 2.62
C PRO A 602 -5.63 15.97 1.54
N MET A 603 -6.83 15.93 0.98
CA MET A 603 -7.32 16.95 0.09
C MET A 603 -7.70 18.21 0.88
N SER A 604 -7.44 19.39 0.29
CA SER A 604 -7.92 20.64 0.85
C SER A 604 -9.43 20.82 0.61
N ALA A 605 -10.05 21.73 1.34
CA ALA A 605 -11.47 22.05 1.14
C ALA A 605 -11.74 22.60 -0.28
N GLU A 606 -10.79 23.35 -0.82
CA GLU A 606 -10.84 23.92 -2.18
C GLU A 606 -10.72 22.82 -3.24
N GLU A 607 -9.80 21.84 -3.05
CA GLU A 607 -9.66 20.68 -3.94
C GLU A 607 -10.94 19.84 -3.96
N ILE A 608 -11.56 19.60 -2.79
CA ILE A 608 -12.84 18.87 -2.70
C ILE A 608 -13.96 19.63 -3.42
N ALA A 609 -14.04 20.95 -3.21
CA ALA A 609 -15.06 21.79 -3.84
C ALA A 609 -14.90 21.83 -5.37
N GLU A 610 -13.67 21.85 -5.87
CA GLU A 610 -13.38 21.81 -7.30
C GLU A 610 -13.76 20.45 -7.91
N VAL A 611 -13.41 19.33 -7.26
CA VAL A 611 -13.81 17.98 -7.67
C VAL A 611 -15.34 17.84 -7.75
N GLU A 612 -16.06 18.32 -6.72
CA GLU A 612 -17.53 18.32 -6.73
C GLU A 612 -18.09 19.19 -7.87
N THR A 613 -17.52 20.37 -8.08
CA THR A 613 -17.96 21.29 -9.13
C THR A 613 -17.82 20.64 -10.50
N MET A 614 -16.65 20.08 -10.80
CA MET A 614 -16.38 19.42 -12.07
C MET A 614 -17.34 18.24 -12.33
N ALA A 615 -17.50 17.36 -11.33
CA ALA A 615 -18.42 16.23 -11.47
C ALA A 615 -19.88 16.69 -11.71
N ASN A 616 -20.34 17.71 -10.97
CA ASN A 616 -21.70 18.24 -11.13
C ASN A 616 -21.90 19.00 -12.45
N GLU A 617 -20.87 19.67 -13.00
CA GLU A 617 -20.92 20.26 -14.35
C GLU A 617 -21.21 19.20 -15.43
N ILE A 618 -20.59 18.02 -15.31
CA ILE A 618 -20.84 16.90 -16.23
C ILE A 618 -22.24 16.29 -16.02
N ILE A 619 -22.68 16.17 -14.78
CA ILE A 619 -24.05 15.72 -14.46
C ILE A 619 -25.10 16.62 -15.13
N LEU A 620 -24.91 17.93 -15.03
CA LEU A 620 -25.84 18.92 -15.61
C LEU A 620 -25.89 18.90 -17.13
N GLN A 621 -24.91 18.35 -17.84
CA GLN A 621 -24.95 18.19 -19.29
C GLN A 621 -26.06 17.23 -19.73
N ASN A 622 -26.48 16.31 -18.87
CA ASN A 622 -27.44 15.25 -19.21
C ASN A 622 -27.05 14.49 -20.49
N SER A 623 -25.75 14.23 -20.65
CA SER A 623 -25.21 13.54 -21.82
C SER A 623 -25.50 12.04 -21.76
N PRO A 624 -25.75 11.38 -22.92
CA PRO A 624 -25.92 9.93 -22.96
C PRO A 624 -24.67 9.22 -22.40
N VAL A 625 -24.90 8.14 -21.66
CA VAL A 625 -23.84 7.20 -21.27
C VAL A 625 -23.78 6.12 -22.34
N THR A 626 -22.65 6.00 -22.99
CA THR A 626 -22.46 5.06 -24.10
C THR A 626 -21.58 3.90 -23.67
N THR A 627 -21.90 2.72 -24.18
CA THR A 627 -21.12 1.50 -23.95
C THR A 627 -20.71 0.91 -25.30
N ARG A 628 -19.44 0.50 -25.39
CA ARG A 628 -18.88 -0.20 -26.55
C ARG A 628 -18.17 -1.46 -26.08
N LEU A 629 -18.26 -2.53 -26.91
CA LEU A 629 -17.45 -3.73 -26.75
C LEU A 629 -16.26 -3.64 -27.70
N MET A 630 -15.06 -3.89 -27.18
CA MET A 630 -13.84 -3.88 -28.00
C MET A 630 -12.73 -4.71 -27.34
N ALA A 631 -11.68 -5.01 -28.11
CA ALA A 631 -10.49 -5.65 -27.56
C ALA A 631 -9.83 -4.76 -26.48
N VAL A 632 -9.22 -5.37 -25.46
CA VAL A 632 -8.59 -4.65 -24.34
C VAL A 632 -7.54 -3.66 -24.84
N ASP A 633 -6.71 -4.09 -25.79
CA ASP A 633 -5.62 -3.27 -26.33
C ASP A 633 -6.14 -2.06 -27.12
N ASP A 634 -7.23 -2.23 -27.88
CA ASP A 634 -7.88 -1.14 -28.61
C ASP A 634 -8.50 -0.13 -27.62
N ALA A 635 -9.14 -0.62 -26.56
CA ALA A 635 -9.70 0.24 -25.50
C ALA A 635 -8.63 1.11 -24.83
N ILE A 636 -7.48 0.50 -24.51
CA ILE A 636 -6.35 1.23 -23.92
C ILE A 636 -5.75 2.23 -24.92
N ALA A 637 -5.64 1.87 -26.20
CA ALA A 637 -5.15 2.75 -27.26
C ALA A 637 -6.07 3.98 -27.48
N GLU A 638 -7.39 3.82 -27.31
CA GLU A 638 -8.36 4.91 -27.32
C GLU A 638 -8.36 5.76 -26.04
N GLY A 639 -7.54 5.39 -25.03
CA GLY A 639 -7.39 6.14 -23.79
C GLY A 639 -8.37 5.72 -22.69
N ALA A 640 -9.00 4.55 -22.81
CA ALA A 640 -9.82 4.00 -21.74
C ALA A 640 -8.95 3.61 -20.53
N MET A 641 -9.40 3.97 -19.34
CA MET A 641 -8.74 3.55 -18.11
C MET A 641 -9.07 2.09 -17.80
N ALA A 642 -8.02 1.26 -17.70
CA ALA A 642 -8.10 -0.10 -17.21
C ALA A 642 -7.75 -0.10 -15.72
N LEU A 643 -8.59 -0.73 -14.88
CA LEU A 643 -8.31 -0.88 -13.46
C LEU A 643 -7.15 -1.86 -13.26
N PHE A 644 -6.17 -1.46 -12.45
CA PHE A 644 -5.04 -2.32 -12.13
C PHE A 644 -5.50 -3.54 -11.30
N GLY A 645 -5.19 -4.75 -11.79
CA GLY A 645 -5.41 -6.00 -11.07
C GLY A 645 -6.71 -6.73 -11.39
N GLU A 646 -7.58 -6.22 -12.26
CA GLU A 646 -8.72 -6.98 -12.77
C GLU A 646 -8.32 -7.85 -13.98
N LYS A 647 -8.86 -9.08 -14.01
CA LYS A 647 -8.75 -9.96 -15.17
C LYS A 647 -9.78 -9.52 -16.20
N TYR A 648 -9.30 -8.98 -17.32
CA TYR A 648 -10.14 -8.71 -18.48
C TYR A 648 -10.08 -9.90 -19.45
N GLY A 649 -11.24 -10.30 -20.00
CA GLY A 649 -11.27 -11.21 -21.14
C GLY A 649 -10.70 -10.55 -22.41
N ASP A 650 -10.73 -11.28 -23.52
CA ASP A 650 -10.26 -10.77 -24.81
C ASP A 650 -11.09 -9.55 -25.27
N GLU A 651 -12.35 -9.48 -24.87
CA GLU A 651 -13.28 -8.39 -25.16
C GLU A 651 -13.73 -7.71 -23.85
N VAL A 652 -13.73 -6.37 -23.85
CA VAL A 652 -14.09 -5.54 -22.69
C VAL A 652 -15.19 -4.56 -23.03
N ARG A 653 -15.94 -4.21 -21.98
CA ARG A 653 -16.99 -3.20 -22.02
C ARG A 653 -16.38 -1.85 -21.64
N VAL A 654 -16.35 -0.91 -22.59
CA VAL A 654 -15.88 0.48 -22.41
C VAL A 654 -17.09 1.39 -22.19
N VAL A 655 -17.14 2.04 -21.07
CA VAL A 655 -18.19 2.99 -20.71
C VAL A 655 -17.66 4.42 -20.85
N SER A 656 -18.37 5.24 -21.63
CA SER A 656 -18.02 6.65 -21.83
C SER A 656 -19.16 7.54 -21.37
N MET A 657 -18.85 8.63 -20.65
CA MET A 657 -19.85 9.55 -20.14
C MET A 657 -19.33 10.98 -20.04
N GLY A 658 -20.20 11.93 -20.45
CA GLY A 658 -19.95 13.37 -20.41
C GLY A 658 -18.97 13.86 -21.47
N THR A 659 -18.89 15.19 -21.59
CA THR A 659 -17.90 15.89 -22.43
C THR A 659 -17.15 16.89 -21.55
N GLY A 660 -15.82 16.84 -21.58
CA GLY A 660 -14.99 17.76 -20.82
C GLY A 660 -15.21 19.22 -21.24
N VAL A 661 -15.41 20.09 -20.26
CA VAL A 661 -15.67 21.54 -20.48
C VAL A 661 -14.39 22.37 -20.41
N ARG A 662 -13.35 21.87 -19.77
CA ARG A 662 -12.07 22.55 -19.54
C ARG A 662 -10.91 21.58 -19.46
N GLY A 663 -9.69 22.10 -19.33
CA GLY A 663 -8.50 21.30 -19.18
C GLY A 663 -8.11 20.48 -20.41
N VAL A 664 -7.40 19.38 -20.19
CA VAL A 664 -6.90 18.48 -21.24
C VAL A 664 -8.06 17.74 -21.95
N LYS A 665 -9.18 17.58 -21.29
CA LYS A 665 -10.38 16.89 -21.78
C LYS A 665 -11.38 17.79 -22.50
N ALA A 666 -11.10 19.09 -22.68
CA ALA A 666 -12.00 20.01 -23.35
C ALA A 666 -12.45 19.47 -24.73
N ASN A 667 -13.78 19.37 -24.95
CA ASN A 667 -14.40 18.79 -26.13
C ASN A 667 -14.07 17.34 -26.45
N ARG A 668 -13.63 16.55 -25.45
CA ARG A 668 -13.40 15.11 -25.55
C ARG A 668 -14.32 14.38 -24.55
N PRO A 669 -14.53 13.05 -24.71
CA PRO A 669 -15.23 12.29 -23.67
C PRO A 669 -14.56 12.52 -22.31
N TYR A 670 -15.37 12.87 -21.29
CA TYR A 670 -14.84 13.21 -19.98
C TYR A 670 -14.32 12.00 -19.25
N SER A 671 -15.15 10.99 -18.99
CA SER A 671 -14.75 9.71 -18.43
C SER A 671 -14.86 8.60 -19.48
N VAL A 672 -13.81 7.80 -19.63
CA VAL A 672 -13.76 6.61 -20.49
C VAL A 672 -13.06 5.50 -19.72
N GLU A 673 -13.81 4.48 -19.30
CA GLU A 673 -13.29 3.45 -18.39
C GLU A 673 -13.79 2.05 -18.77
N LEU A 674 -12.97 1.03 -18.47
CA LEU A 674 -13.37 -0.37 -18.55
C LEU A 674 -14.27 -0.69 -17.37
N CYS A 675 -15.54 -1.02 -17.61
CA CYS A 675 -16.49 -1.28 -16.54
C CYS A 675 -17.59 -2.28 -16.91
N GLY A 676 -17.69 -3.35 -16.11
CA GLY A 676 -18.75 -4.37 -16.22
C GLY A 676 -20.00 -4.06 -15.38
N GLY A 677 -20.06 -2.94 -14.69
CA GLY A 677 -21.18 -2.57 -13.82
C GLY A 677 -22.38 -1.99 -14.55
N THR A 678 -23.45 -1.70 -13.81
CA THR A 678 -24.65 -1.06 -14.32
C THR A 678 -24.58 0.46 -14.13
N HIS A 679 -24.99 1.21 -15.15
CA HIS A 679 -24.88 2.68 -15.18
C HIS A 679 -26.21 3.36 -15.52
N VAL A 680 -26.30 4.65 -15.22
CA VAL A 680 -27.40 5.50 -15.70
C VAL A 680 -27.38 5.59 -17.23
N ARG A 681 -28.51 5.90 -17.85
CA ARG A 681 -28.61 6.09 -19.31
C ARG A 681 -28.11 7.44 -19.76
N ALA A 682 -28.26 8.45 -18.89
CA ALA A 682 -27.76 9.80 -19.10
C ALA A 682 -27.20 10.35 -17.79
N THR A 683 -26.18 11.22 -17.88
CA THR A 683 -25.49 11.78 -16.70
C THR A 683 -26.43 12.52 -15.76
N GLY A 684 -27.49 13.17 -16.29
CA GLY A 684 -28.49 13.88 -15.49
C GLY A 684 -29.30 13.00 -14.53
N GLU A 685 -29.41 11.69 -14.78
CA GLU A 685 -30.10 10.75 -13.88
C GLU A 685 -29.36 10.57 -12.54
N ILE A 686 -28.09 10.97 -12.44
CA ILE A 686 -27.32 11.02 -11.18
C ILE A 686 -27.90 12.08 -10.26
N GLY A 687 -28.39 13.19 -10.83
CA GLY A 687 -29.01 14.31 -10.14
C GLY A 687 -27.98 15.27 -9.54
N LEU A 688 -27.32 14.87 -8.46
CA LEU A 688 -26.33 15.68 -7.73
C LEU A 688 -25.32 14.75 -7.08
N VAL A 689 -24.05 15.10 -7.04
CA VAL A 689 -23.04 14.44 -6.23
C VAL A 689 -22.54 15.38 -5.12
N ARG A 690 -22.41 14.85 -3.91
CA ARG A 690 -21.85 15.54 -2.74
C ARG A 690 -20.81 14.66 -2.05
N VAL A 691 -19.57 15.12 -1.92
CA VAL A 691 -18.50 14.47 -1.16
C VAL A 691 -18.74 14.74 0.33
N LEU A 692 -18.76 13.69 1.14
CA LEU A 692 -18.96 13.77 2.58
C LEU A 692 -17.65 13.87 3.35
N SER A 693 -16.68 13.06 2.96
CA SER A 693 -15.42 12.92 3.69
C SER A 693 -14.26 12.50 2.78
N ASP A 694 -13.07 12.90 3.20
CA ASP A 694 -11.78 12.41 2.75
C ASP A 694 -11.02 11.89 3.97
N SER A 695 -10.67 10.60 3.99
CA SER A 695 -9.98 9.95 5.11
C SER A 695 -8.84 9.05 4.64
N ALA A 696 -7.86 8.79 5.51
CA ALA A 696 -6.78 7.86 5.22
C ALA A 696 -7.22 6.42 5.51
N VAL A 697 -6.93 5.50 4.58
CA VAL A 697 -7.14 4.05 4.75
C VAL A 697 -5.81 3.37 5.09
N SER A 698 -4.79 3.67 4.32
CA SER A 698 -3.42 3.17 4.50
C SER A 698 -2.41 4.18 3.96
N ALA A 699 -1.13 3.87 4.05
CA ALA A 699 -0.09 4.72 3.48
C ALA A 699 -0.30 4.90 1.97
N GLY A 700 -0.51 6.15 1.54
CA GLY A 700 -0.72 6.48 0.12
C GLY A 700 -2.11 6.16 -0.44
N VAL A 701 -3.08 5.76 0.40
CA VAL A 701 -4.46 5.48 -0.02
C VAL A 701 -5.44 6.36 0.76
N ARG A 702 -6.26 7.12 0.03
CA ARG A 702 -7.32 7.98 0.55
C ARG A 702 -8.68 7.40 0.22
N ARG A 703 -9.62 7.52 1.15
CA ARG A 703 -11.02 7.11 1.01
C ARG A 703 -11.90 8.33 0.87
N ILE A 704 -12.67 8.35 -0.19
CA ILE A 704 -13.69 9.33 -0.46
C ILE A 704 -15.06 8.67 -0.29
N GLU A 705 -15.93 9.27 0.50
CA GLU A 705 -17.33 8.89 0.58
C GLU A 705 -18.18 10.00 -0.01
N ALA A 706 -19.15 9.64 -0.83
CA ALA A 706 -20.04 10.60 -1.47
C ALA A 706 -21.48 10.05 -1.58
N LEU A 707 -22.41 10.99 -1.74
CA LEU A 707 -23.83 10.75 -1.95
C LEU A 707 -24.25 11.27 -3.32
N THR A 708 -25.30 10.66 -3.89
CA THR A 708 -25.91 11.13 -5.12
C THR A 708 -27.40 11.40 -4.96
N GLY A 709 -27.97 12.16 -5.90
CA GLY A 709 -29.41 12.35 -6.09
C GLY A 709 -30.16 12.70 -4.82
N ALA A 710 -31.19 11.94 -4.49
CA ALA A 710 -32.05 12.17 -3.34
C ALA A 710 -31.33 12.11 -1.99
N ALA A 711 -30.28 11.25 -1.85
CA ALA A 711 -29.49 11.15 -0.64
C ALA A 711 -28.64 12.43 -0.43
N ALA A 712 -27.98 12.91 -1.49
CA ALA A 712 -27.20 14.15 -1.46
C ALA A 712 -28.10 15.35 -1.13
N ARG A 713 -29.27 15.48 -1.81
CA ARG A 713 -30.25 16.53 -1.53
C ARG A 713 -30.73 16.51 -0.08
N ARG A 714 -31.03 15.34 0.45
CA ARG A 714 -31.49 15.19 1.85
C ARG A 714 -30.41 15.62 2.83
N HIS A 715 -29.17 15.19 2.59
CA HIS A 715 -28.03 15.62 3.39
C HIS A 715 -27.87 17.14 3.43
N LEU A 716 -27.94 17.81 2.27
CA LEU A 716 -27.86 19.27 2.20
C LEU A 716 -29.02 19.95 2.93
N ALA A 717 -30.25 19.42 2.80
CA ALA A 717 -31.43 19.95 3.51
C ALA A 717 -31.28 19.81 5.03
N GLU A 718 -30.69 18.69 5.51
CA GLU A 718 -30.41 18.49 6.93
C GLU A 718 -29.34 19.46 7.46
N GLN A 719 -28.29 19.75 6.67
CA GLN A 719 -27.30 20.75 7.06
C GLN A 719 -27.88 22.17 7.09
N ASP A 720 -28.71 22.52 6.11
CA ASP A 720 -29.43 23.81 6.06
C ASP A 720 -30.37 23.97 7.26
N GLU A 721 -31.12 22.90 7.62
CA GLU A 721 -31.99 22.92 8.78
C GLU A 721 -31.20 23.06 10.11
N LYS A 722 -30.05 22.37 10.27
CA LYS A 722 -29.17 22.55 11.43
C LYS A 722 -28.66 24.00 11.54
N LEU A 723 -28.28 24.59 10.40
CA LEU A 723 -27.83 25.98 10.35
C LEU A 723 -28.98 26.96 10.73
N LYS A 724 -30.19 26.72 10.25
CA LYS A 724 -31.40 27.52 10.62
C LYS A 724 -31.71 27.40 12.12
N GLN A 725 -31.61 26.18 12.69
CA GLN A 725 -31.82 25.96 14.11
C GLN A 725 -30.77 26.70 14.94
N ALA A 726 -29.48 26.64 14.54
CA ALA A 726 -28.43 27.41 15.20
C ALA A 726 -28.67 28.93 15.10
N ALA A 727 -29.09 29.44 13.94
CA ALA A 727 -29.42 30.82 13.73
C ALA A 727 -30.59 31.27 14.62
N GLN A 728 -31.64 30.44 14.73
CA GLN A 728 -32.78 30.69 15.60
C GLN A 728 -32.39 30.80 17.08
N GLN A 729 -31.56 29.86 17.56
CA GLN A 729 -31.01 29.86 18.95
C GLN A 729 -30.19 31.13 19.23
N LEU A 730 -29.42 31.56 18.26
CA LEU A 730 -28.56 32.75 18.33
C LEU A 730 -29.32 34.05 18.03
N LYS A 731 -30.59 33.96 17.60
CA LYS A 731 -31.47 35.10 17.17
C LYS A 731 -30.84 35.98 16.09
N VAL A 732 -30.26 35.35 15.08
CA VAL A 732 -29.63 36.00 13.91
C VAL A 732 -30.09 35.32 12.62
N GLN A 733 -29.75 35.88 11.46
CA GLN A 733 -29.95 35.21 10.16
C GLN A 733 -28.91 34.09 10.00
N PRO A 734 -29.18 33.04 9.21
CA PRO A 734 -28.22 31.97 8.96
C PRO A 734 -26.83 32.44 8.50
N ALA A 735 -26.76 33.47 7.67
CA ALA A 735 -25.50 34.04 7.18
C ALA A 735 -24.66 34.69 8.29
N ASP A 736 -25.31 35.16 9.38
CA ASP A 736 -24.63 35.86 10.48
C ASP A 736 -24.19 34.93 11.62
N VAL A 737 -24.48 33.62 11.54
CA VAL A 737 -24.16 32.63 12.57
C VAL A 737 -22.65 32.59 12.91
N PRO A 738 -21.71 32.53 11.94
CA PRO A 738 -20.28 32.52 12.25
C PRO A 738 -19.84 33.76 13.01
N GLY A 739 -20.23 34.97 12.56
CA GLY A 739 -19.90 36.24 13.23
C GLY A 739 -20.50 36.34 14.63
N ARG A 740 -21.72 35.80 14.85
CA ARG A 740 -22.34 35.79 16.18
C ARG A 740 -21.64 34.84 17.13
N ILE A 741 -21.20 33.68 16.65
CA ILE A 741 -20.38 32.74 17.46
C ILE A 741 -19.06 33.37 17.86
N GLU A 742 -18.36 34.05 16.93
CA GLU A 742 -17.12 34.77 17.21
C GLU A 742 -17.32 35.85 18.29
N ALA A 743 -18.37 36.67 18.14
CA ALA A 743 -18.73 37.70 19.11
C ALA A 743 -19.04 37.12 20.49
N LEU A 744 -19.76 35.97 20.56
CA LEU A 744 -20.04 35.27 21.81
C LEU A 744 -18.77 34.69 22.46
N MET A 745 -17.85 34.18 21.67
CA MET A 745 -16.56 33.71 22.19
C MET A 745 -15.72 34.83 22.78
N ASP A 746 -15.72 35.99 22.13
CA ASP A 746 -15.01 37.18 22.62
C ASP A 746 -15.70 37.75 23.88
N GLU A 747 -17.02 37.81 23.90
CA GLU A 747 -17.81 38.23 25.08
C GLU A 747 -17.55 37.31 26.26
N ARG A 748 -17.56 35.99 26.06
CA ARG A 748 -17.24 35.01 27.10
C ARG A 748 -15.84 35.26 27.64
N LYS A 749 -14.81 35.42 26.77
CA LYS A 749 -13.42 35.69 27.17
C LYS A 749 -13.30 37.00 27.97
N LYS A 750 -14.08 38.03 27.57
CA LYS A 750 -14.15 39.30 28.33
C LYS A 750 -14.79 39.11 29.69
N LEU A 751 -15.94 38.43 29.78
CA LEU A 751 -16.64 38.12 31.02
C LEU A 751 -15.80 37.24 31.96
N GLU A 752 -15.07 36.26 31.44
CA GLU A 752 -14.13 35.45 32.21
C GLU A 752 -13.02 36.31 32.85
N ARG A 753 -12.49 37.33 32.11
CA ARG A 753 -11.52 38.28 32.66
C ARG A 753 -12.15 39.19 33.71
N GLU A 754 -13.32 39.77 33.46
CA GLU A 754 -14.04 40.64 34.37
C GLU A 754 -14.40 39.88 35.66
N LEU A 755 -14.85 38.65 35.54
CA LEU A 755 -15.13 37.76 36.68
C LEU A 755 -13.85 37.47 37.50
N SER A 756 -12.73 37.19 36.82
CA SER A 756 -11.44 36.99 37.51
C SER A 756 -11.00 38.27 38.22
N GLU A 757 -11.12 39.43 37.60
CA GLU A 757 -10.79 40.71 38.23
C GLU A 757 -11.75 41.07 39.38
N ALA A 758 -13.05 40.82 39.22
CA ALA A 758 -14.04 41.04 40.27
C ALA A 758 -13.76 40.13 41.49
N ARG A 759 -13.44 38.86 41.24
CA ARG A 759 -13.01 37.90 42.30
C ARG A 759 -11.74 38.36 43.02
N LYS A 760 -10.74 38.88 42.27
CA LYS A 760 -9.51 39.44 42.87
C LYS A 760 -9.81 40.66 43.72
N LYS A 761 -10.67 41.60 43.27
CA LYS A 761 -11.09 42.77 44.04
C LYS A 761 -11.86 42.38 45.31
N LEU A 762 -12.77 41.42 45.22
CA LEU A 762 -13.49 40.89 46.39
C LEU A 762 -12.52 40.18 47.37
N ALA A 763 -11.55 39.44 46.88
CA ALA A 763 -10.56 38.77 47.71
C ALA A 763 -9.61 39.76 48.44
N LEU A 764 -9.32 40.90 47.79
CA LEU A 764 -8.49 41.96 48.42
C LEU A 764 -9.30 42.95 49.25
N GLY A 765 -10.59 43.19 48.89
CA GLY A 765 -11.44 44.24 49.48
C GLY A 765 -12.62 43.72 50.33
N GLY A 766 -12.85 42.42 50.38
CA GLY A 766 -14.05 41.79 51.02
C GLY A 766 -13.86 41.49 52.50
N SER A 767 -13.68 42.53 53.33
CA SER A 767 -14.10 42.46 54.71
C SER A 767 -14.54 43.83 55.13
N GLY A 768 -15.87 44.04 55.14
CA GLY A 768 -16.45 45.12 55.96
C GLY A 768 -15.92 45.05 57.39
N THR A 769 -15.40 46.17 57.87
CA THR A 769 -15.04 46.42 59.23
C THR A 769 -13.95 45.56 59.89
N GLY A 770 -12.71 45.67 59.38
CA GLY A 770 -11.51 45.16 60.10
C GLY A 770 -10.33 45.41 59.17
N GLY A 771 -9.47 46.33 59.38
CA GLY A 771 -8.30 46.70 58.61
C GLY A 771 -7.49 45.50 58.16
N ASP A 772 -6.74 45.69 57.08
CA ASP A 772 -5.65 44.78 56.68
C ASP A 772 -4.64 44.66 57.81
N GLU A 773 -4.96 43.88 58.83
CA GLU A 773 -4.03 43.63 59.94
C GLU A 773 -2.98 42.63 59.52
N SER A 774 -1.94 43.15 58.81
CA SER A 774 -0.67 42.46 58.83
C SER A 774 -0.21 42.28 60.24
N ARG A 775 -0.01 41.10 60.72
CA ARG A 775 0.52 40.79 62.08
C ARG A 775 2.05 40.87 62.04
N GLU A 776 2.65 41.42 63.08
CA GLU A 776 4.11 41.35 63.23
C GLU A 776 4.44 40.06 63.97
N ILE A 777 5.15 39.14 63.33
CA ILE A 777 5.56 37.85 63.87
C ILE A 777 7.06 37.69 63.69
N GLY A 778 7.80 37.50 64.77
CA GLY A 778 9.27 37.39 64.74
C GLY A 778 10.00 38.58 64.10
N GLY A 779 9.37 39.81 64.17
CA GLY A 779 9.90 41.04 63.58
C GLY A 779 9.66 41.15 62.08
N VAL A 780 8.71 40.37 61.51
CA VAL A 780 8.34 40.35 60.08
C VAL A 780 6.85 40.56 59.97
N LYS A 781 6.41 41.42 59.03
CA LYS A 781 5.01 41.60 58.71
C LYS A 781 4.48 40.33 57.98
N TYR A 782 3.41 39.77 58.51
CA TYR A 782 2.75 38.61 57.99
C TYR A 782 1.29 38.91 57.57
N LEU A 783 0.91 38.57 56.36
CA LEU A 783 -0.46 38.67 55.85
C LEU A 783 -0.94 37.29 55.41
N GLY A 784 -1.74 36.64 56.24
CA GLY A 784 -2.35 35.34 55.94
C GLY A 784 -3.84 35.46 55.72
N LYS A 785 -4.37 34.91 54.63
CA LYS A 785 -5.82 34.93 54.30
C LYS A 785 -6.29 33.61 53.71
N VAL A 786 -7.49 33.19 54.13
CA VAL A 786 -8.26 32.14 53.43
C VAL A 786 -9.25 32.83 52.51
N LEU A 787 -9.20 32.45 51.21
CA LEU A 787 -9.95 33.05 50.11
C LEU A 787 -10.93 32.04 49.55
N ASN A 788 -12.23 32.27 49.72
CA ASN A 788 -13.28 31.40 49.17
C ASN A 788 -13.66 31.88 47.77
N GLY A 789 -13.82 30.94 46.84
CA GLY A 789 -14.26 31.24 45.49
C GLY A 789 -13.17 31.83 44.54
N VAL A 790 -11.93 31.87 44.98
CA VAL A 790 -10.77 32.29 44.18
C VAL A 790 -10.19 31.05 43.48
N GLN A 791 -9.92 31.19 42.19
CA GLN A 791 -9.30 30.09 41.42
C GLN A 791 -7.82 29.94 41.79
N PRO A 792 -7.27 28.71 41.86
CA PRO A 792 -5.86 28.49 42.20
C PRO A 792 -4.85 29.25 41.33
N LYS A 793 -5.17 29.43 40.03
CA LYS A 793 -4.35 30.21 39.10
C LYS A 793 -4.23 31.70 39.42
N ASP A 794 -5.20 32.25 40.15
CA ASP A 794 -5.23 33.69 40.49
C ASP A 794 -4.49 34.01 41.79
N LEU A 795 -4.20 33.00 42.64
CA LEU A 795 -3.54 33.19 43.93
C LEU A 795 -2.17 33.86 43.82
N LYS A 796 -1.36 33.48 42.82
CA LYS A 796 -0.02 34.07 42.64
C LYS A 796 -0.09 35.59 42.47
N GLY A 797 -0.99 36.05 41.62
CA GLY A 797 -1.17 37.50 41.40
C GLY A 797 -1.67 38.25 42.63
N LEU A 798 -2.49 37.58 43.47
CA LEU A 798 -2.96 38.14 44.74
C LEU A 798 -1.82 38.22 45.80
N VAL A 799 -0.97 37.20 45.84
CA VAL A 799 0.20 37.18 46.75
C VAL A 799 1.24 38.22 46.29
N ASP A 800 1.46 38.40 44.95
CA ASP A 800 2.35 39.47 44.46
C ASP A 800 1.85 40.87 44.82
N ALA A 801 0.55 41.10 44.68
CA ALA A 801 -0.07 42.36 45.12
C ALA A 801 0.09 42.58 46.64
N ALA A 802 -0.10 41.52 47.45
CA ALA A 802 0.09 41.55 48.88
C ALA A 802 1.55 41.82 49.27
N LYS A 803 2.53 41.20 48.59
CA LYS A 803 3.97 41.50 48.77
C LYS A 803 4.30 42.96 48.53
N SER A 804 3.75 43.50 47.44
CA SER A 804 3.96 44.91 47.10
C SER A 804 3.34 45.86 48.12
N SER A 805 2.18 45.51 48.71
CA SER A 805 1.53 46.30 49.77
C SER A 805 2.26 46.22 51.11
N LEU A 806 2.82 45.07 51.44
CA LEU A 806 3.56 44.87 52.68
C LEU A 806 4.90 45.63 52.70
N GLY A 807 5.51 45.84 51.53
CA GLY A 807 6.83 46.41 51.34
C GLY A 807 7.96 45.47 51.78
N SER A 808 7.93 45.01 53.04
CA SER A 808 8.78 43.97 53.60
C SER A 808 7.92 43.03 54.46
N GLY A 809 7.83 41.71 54.03
CA GLY A 809 6.97 40.77 54.77
C GLY A 809 6.74 39.46 54.02
N VAL A 810 5.86 38.66 54.61
CA VAL A 810 5.43 37.37 54.06
C VAL A 810 3.91 37.37 53.85
N ALA A 811 3.44 36.95 52.71
CA ALA A 811 2.04 36.76 52.38
C ALA A 811 1.74 35.27 52.13
N ALA A 812 0.72 34.72 52.78
CA ALA A 812 0.28 33.34 52.61
C ALA A 812 -1.24 33.32 52.33
N PHE A 813 -1.62 32.99 51.14
CA PHE A 813 -3.02 32.91 50.73
C PHE A 813 -3.41 31.47 50.38
N VAL A 814 -4.54 31.03 50.93
CA VAL A 814 -5.11 29.71 50.72
C VAL A 814 -6.47 29.88 50.03
N ALA A 815 -6.62 29.34 48.85
CA ALA A 815 -7.90 29.25 48.17
C ALA A 815 -8.54 27.86 48.40
N VAL A 816 -9.84 27.86 48.74
CA VAL A 816 -10.65 26.64 48.82
C VAL A 816 -11.58 26.58 47.63
N SER A 817 -11.45 25.49 46.87
CA SER A 817 -12.30 25.21 45.68
C SER A 817 -13.65 24.62 46.08
N GLU A 818 -14.64 24.65 45.17
CA GLU A 818 -15.97 24.13 45.45
C GLU A 818 -16.00 22.59 45.73
N ASP A 819 -15.00 21.87 45.23
CA ASP A 819 -14.80 20.44 45.48
C ASP A 819 -14.04 20.14 46.78
N GLY A 820 -13.84 21.17 47.64
CA GLY A 820 -13.28 21.04 48.98
C GLY A 820 -11.75 20.90 49.04
N LYS A 821 -11.04 21.08 47.93
CA LYS A 821 -9.57 21.08 47.92
C LYS A 821 -9.01 22.46 48.24
N ALA A 822 -7.83 22.49 48.87
CA ALA A 822 -7.10 23.72 49.12
C ALA A 822 -5.90 23.89 48.20
N SER A 823 -5.65 25.14 47.80
CA SER A 823 -4.42 25.56 47.13
C SER A 823 -3.80 26.71 47.90
N VAL A 824 -2.54 26.60 48.27
CA VAL A 824 -1.80 27.63 49.02
C VAL A 824 -0.68 28.21 48.17
N VAL A 825 -0.53 29.52 48.24
CA VAL A 825 0.63 30.24 47.67
C VAL A 825 1.22 31.10 48.79
N VAL A 826 2.53 30.97 48.97
CA VAL A 826 3.31 31.78 49.89
C VAL A 826 4.29 32.66 49.12
N GLY A 827 4.32 33.93 49.43
CA GLY A 827 5.26 34.92 48.87
C GLY A 827 6.07 35.56 49.96
N VAL A 828 7.36 35.68 49.74
CA VAL A 828 8.31 36.36 50.62
C VAL A 828 8.90 37.53 49.84
N THR A 829 8.99 38.71 50.46
CA THR A 829 9.65 39.86 49.82
C THR A 829 11.15 39.62 49.65
N GLU A 830 11.76 40.23 48.67
CA GLU A 830 13.14 39.92 48.20
C GLU A 830 14.17 40.13 49.34
N ASP A 831 14.01 41.17 50.15
CA ASP A 831 14.82 41.52 51.33
C ASP A 831 14.81 40.43 52.40
N LEU A 832 13.77 39.61 52.47
CA LEU A 832 13.61 38.53 53.46
C LEU A 832 13.92 37.13 52.95
N THR A 833 14.21 36.98 51.66
CA THR A 833 14.49 35.66 51.10
C THR A 833 15.76 34.99 51.62
N GLY A 834 16.70 35.76 52.16
CA GLY A 834 17.88 35.25 52.86
C GLY A 834 17.60 34.68 54.27
N ARG A 835 16.43 35.01 54.85
CA ARG A 835 15.99 34.56 56.21
C ARG A 835 14.85 33.51 56.10
N PHE A 836 13.94 33.65 55.14
CA PHE A 836 12.78 32.80 54.97
C PHE A 836 12.67 32.38 53.49
N SER A 837 12.44 31.11 53.25
CA SER A 837 12.17 30.60 51.94
C SER A 837 10.68 30.32 51.75
N ALA A 838 10.05 30.86 50.68
CA ALA A 838 8.66 30.57 50.39
C ALA A 838 8.43 29.07 50.13
N VAL A 839 9.47 28.33 49.70
CA VAL A 839 9.40 26.88 49.48
C VAL A 839 9.24 26.13 50.82
N ASP A 840 9.96 26.54 51.87
CA ASP A 840 9.88 25.88 53.16
C ASP A 840 8.56 26.23 53.84
N LEU A 841 8.16 27.49 53.78
CA LEU A 841 6.90 27.96 54.37
C LEU A 841 5.67 27.30 53.67
N VAL A 842 5.73 27.13 52.34
CA VAL A 842 4.60 26.49 51.62
C VAL A 842 4.51 24.99 51.92
N ARG A 843 5.61 24.33 52.25
CA ARG A 843 5.61 22.92 52.70
C ARG A 843 4.88 22.74 54.01
N VAL A 844 5.18 23.61 55.00
CA VAL A 844 4.48 23.61 56.29
C VAL A 844 2.98 23.86 56.11
N ALA A 845 2.60 24.80 55.23
CA ALA A 845 1.20 25.05 54.92
C ALA A 845 0.55 23.84 54.20
N SER A 846 1.30 23.17 53.29
CA SER A 846 0.82 22.00 52.56
C SER A 846 0.50 20.83 53.48
N GLU A 847 1.33 20.57 54.50
CA GLU A 847 1.10 19.51 55.48
C GLU A 847 -0.23 19.71 56.22
N ALA A 848 -0.54 20.96 56.61
CA ALA A 848 -1.77 21.30 57.33
C ALA A 848 -3.04 21.03 56.54
N ILE A 849 -2.98 21.07 55.18
CA ILE A 849 -4.10 20.76 54.26
C ILE A 849 -4.01 19.35 53.67
N GLY A 850 -3.19 18.46 54.26
CA GLY A 850 -3.05 17.08 53.82
C GLY A 850 -2.28 16.90 52.49
N GLY A 851 -1.52 17.89 52.07
CA GLY A 851 -0.68 17.84 50.86
C GLY A 851 0.66 17.16 51.12
N LYS A 852 1.32 16.65 50.04
CA LYS A 852 2.59 15.90 50.15
C LYS A 852 3.83 16.73 49.81
N GLY A 853 3.73 18.05 49.76
CA GLY A 853 4.84 18.96 49.49
C GLY A 853 4.42 20.14 48.63
N GLY A 854 5.37 21.05 48.37
CA GLY A 854 5.19 22.24 47.55
C GLY A 854 6.48 22.62 46.84
N GLY A 855 6.40 23.49 45.86
CA GLY A 855 7.57 23.94 45.10
C GLY A 855 7.42 25.35 44.54
N GLY A 856 8.55 25.92 44.13
CA GLY A 856 8.63 27.26 43.61
C GLY A 856 10.02 27.87 43.75
N ARG A 857 10.09 29.17 43.81
CA ARG A 857 11.31 29.95 44.05
C ARG A 857 11.32 30.43 45.54
N PRO A 858 12.49 30.84 46.08
CA PRO A 858 12.58 31.35 47.45
C PRO A 858 11.64 32.54 47.73
N ASP A 859 11.30 33.34 46.73
CA ASP A 859 10.40 34.51 46.81
C ASP A 859 8.92 34.18 46.58
N MET A 860 8.60 33.00 45.98
CA MET A 860 7.24 32.59 45.67
C MET A 860 7.12 31.07 45.49
N ALA A 861 6.31 30.39 46.26
CA ALA A 861 6.06 28.96 46.15
C ALA A 861 4.58 28.63 46.31
N GLN A 862 4.16 27.50 45.76
CA GLN A 862 2.79 27.01 45.78
C GLN A 862 2.71 25.53 46.18
N ALA A 863 1.58 25.13 46.74
CA ALA A 863 1.23 23.75 47.04
C ALA A 863 -0.28 23.56 47.00
N GLY A 864 -0.70 22.31 47.05
CA GLY A 864 -2.11 21.93 47.14
C GLY A 864 -2.32 20.75 48.09
N GLY A 865 -3.52 20.64 48.62
CA GLY A 865 -3.92 19.51 49.45
C GLY A 865 -5.43 19.23 49.35
N PRO A 866 -5.84 17.98 49.69
CA PRO A 866 -7.24 17.57 49.56
C PRO A 866 -8.16 18.18 50.62
N ASP A 867 -7.63 18.73 51.71
CA ASP A 867 -8.38 19.15 52.90
C ASP A 867 -8.54 20.67 52.97
N GLY A 868 -9.54 21.20 52.30
CA GLY A 868 -9.91 22.62 52.32
C GLY A 868 -10.52 23.08 53.63
N ALA A 869 -11.05 22.17 54.47
CA ALA A 869 -11.56 22.54 55.80
C ALA A 869 -10.46 23.03 56.71
N ASN A 870 -9.22 22.60 56.52
CA ASN A 870 -8.04 23.01 57.27
C ASN A 870 -7.27 24.20 56.66
N ALA A 871 -7.87 24.96 55.76
CA ALA A 871 -7.26 26.12 55.13
C ALA A 871 -6.78 27.20 56.12
N ALA A 872 -7.52 27.42 57.19
CA ALA A 872 -7.12 28.33 58.28
C ALA A 872 -5.87 27.82 59.03
N ALA A 873 -5.81 26.52 59.31
CA ALA A 873 -4.64 25.90 59.94
C ALA A 873 -3.37 26.02 59.09
N ALA A 874 -3.49 25.99 57.72
CA ALA A 874 -2.36 26.22 56.84
C ALA A 874 -1.81 27.66 56.91
N VAL A 875 -2.70 28.65 57.07
CA VAL A 875 -2.31 30.05 57.30
C VAL A 875 -1.61 30.21 58.62
N ASP A 876 -2.15 29.58 59.67
CA ASP A 876 -1.56 29.64 60.99
C ASP A 876 -0.23 28.87 61.10
N ALA A 877 -0.07 27.78 60.36
CA ALA A 877 1.16 27.03 60.29
C ALA A 877 2.32 27.84 59.66
N VAL A 878 2.02 28.66 58.64
CA VAL A 878 3.01 29.62 58.09
C VAL A 878 3.34 30.69 59.11
N ALA A 879 2.35 31.23 59.85
CA ALA A 879 2.56 32.20 60.93
C ALA A 879 3.47 31.63 62.01
N ALA A 880 3.24 30.40 62.46
CA ALA A 880 4.07 29.72 63.46
C ALA A 880 5.51 29.47 63.01
N ALA A 881 5.71 29.25 61.69
CA ALA A 881 7.03 29.05 61.11
C ALA A 881 7.88 30.37 60.95
N LEU A 882 7.28 31.54 61.22
CA LEU A 882 7.93 32.86 61.18
C LEU A 882 8.40 33.33 62.53
N GLY A 883 7.77 32.81 63.62
CA GLY A 883 8.07 33.16 64.98
C GLY A 883 8.81 32.10 65.70
#